data_6368d140c7de92ad2cf6cda3478bb644
#
_entry.id   6368d140c7de92ad2cf6cda3478bb644
#
_cell.length_a   1.000
_cell.length_b   1.000
_cell.length_c   1.000
_cell.angle_alpha   90.00
_cell.angle_beta   90.00
_cell.angle_gamma   90.00
#
_symmetry.space_group_name_H-M   'P 1'
#
loop_
_entity.id
_entity.type
_entity.pdbx_description
1 polymer ?
#
loop_
_entity_poly.entity_id
_entity_poly.type
_entity_poly.pdbx_seq_one_letter_code
_entity_poly.pdbx_strand_id
1 'polypeptide(L)'
;MIVAADHHSEPVFSPTGRLFARLVDHPWLCLVVGALITVLAASGYRDPGWALRLLEQAGLAEAKDEPAQPRGPAGRGLGRINRGRGPAVGRGDAVLVVESPAIFTRAGAAALRQIVSRIESLDSVAGVTWLDQAPPLNVFGLPEPILPRGAATPSRFKVARDRAVEHPLVVGQLLSPDGRTLVMLVRFNWAYVDDEADVTDTLLATARSAAAEHPAVPLEMWLTGSVPLRLEWMRSRETNERTFQLIAYGLILALSALLFRGLSVVLVTAAAPVIGVLWTMGLIRCFGLQDNPFSHVILPILLSLVGFADSVHMMVDIRRGLAAGLTPREACHRGLATVGVACFLTMITTAIGMASLSLARHDAVRDFGWSCVIGVATTWVAVMAVLPLCCVTRWGRVLAKGAGREAIGGQLPRIQRGIDFTLRRPRVTSAVAIGLLAACGLVALRLQPDDRKATILPMGSPAQLALDRLDKTLGGLDVCSADIEWTDDSLTPPDVADIVTAVETVVAAEPLLGHPLSIRRLIDSLPGEGPVRERMALLDLLPPPLKQSLYDPDARSARVTFRVQDKGTVVYKPTFDRVDARLREIAARHPGVTIGLSGEPIWRWRDLYHVVMDLARSLGTAAIEILAVMVVAFRSLRLGLIAIVPNMLPLAAAAAWMVFTGQPLDIVSVCALTICLGIAVDDTIHFLSRYRFEMAQGIPRMDAIRQAFAEVGTGMIMTTIVLVVGFSSVLISDNRDHRAFAMLGVVTLSIALLCDLFCLPALVAVFDRDRSEPVGVLPTSPPPPEAAPIRARSLVES
;
A
#
# COMPACT_ATOMS: atom_id res chain seq x y z
N MET A 1 38.81 -41.40 6.90
CA MET A 1 38.65 -42.63 6.08
C MET A 1 37.24 -42.54 5.51
N ILE A 2 37.10 -41.91 4.34
CA ILE A 2 35.84 -41.65 3.65
C ILE A 2 35.68 -42.81 2.67
N VAL A 3 34.69 -43.65 2.92
CA VAL A 3 34.28 -44.71 1.98
C VAL A 3 33.55 -44.03 0.83
N ALA A 4 34.17 -43.99 -0.32
CA ALA A 4 33.54 -43.59 -1.58
C ALA A 4 32.52 -44.69 -1.96
N ALA A 5 31.25 -44.39 -1.82
CA ALA A 5 30.18 -45.20 -2.39
C ALA A 5 29.93 -44.68 -3.80
N ASP A 6 30.47 -45.37 -4.78
CA ASP A 6 30.07 -45.29 -6.20
C ASP A 6 28.60 -45.76 -6.34
N HIS A 7 27.67 -44.80 -6.39
CA HIS A 7 26.33 -45.06 -6.92
C HIS A 7 26.01 -43.93 -7.89
N HIS A 8 26.43 -44.06 -9.14
CA HIS A 8 25.90 -43.35 -10.29
C HIS A 8 24.50 -43.89 -10.66
N SER A 9 23.49 -43.70 -9.78
CA SER A 9 22.11 -43.70 -10.22
C SER A 9 21.77 -42.28 -10.65
N GLU A 10 21.47 -42.10 -11.94
CA GLU A 10 20.96 -40.81 -12.46
C GLU A 10 19.78 -40.35 -11.57
N PRO A 11 19.80 -39.15 -11.07
CA PRO A 11 18.70 -38.63 -10.24
C PRO A 11 17.41 -38.64 -11.07
N VAL A 12 16.35 -39.30 -10.56
CA VAL A 12 15.06 -39.38 -11.22
C VAL A 12 14.38 -38.01 -11.15
N PHE A 13 14.63 -37.18 -12.13
CA PHE A 13 13.98 -35.87 -12.25
C PHE A 13 12.49 -36.00 -12.56
N SER A 14 11.67 -35.12 -11.98
CA SER A 14 10.24 -35.00 -12.30
C SER A 14 10.05 -34.69 -13.80
N PRO A 15 8.91 -35.09 -14.43
CA PRO A 15 8.64 -34.73 -15.81
C PRO A 15 8.70 -33.24 -16.10
N THR A 16 8.21 -32.40 -15.16
CA THR A 16 8.27 -30.93 -15.22
C THR A 16 9.69 -30.40 -15.10
N GLY A 17 10.51 -30.96 -14.21
CA GLY A 17 11.93 -30.60 -14.11
C GLY A 17 12.71 -30.91 -15.38
N ARG A 18 12.42 -32.03 -16.04
CA ARG A 18 13.00 -32.38 -17.35
C ARG A 18 12.58 -31.40 -18.45
N LEU A 19 11.35 -30.85 -18.38
CA LEU A 19 10.90 -29.83 -19.31
C LEU A 19 11.69 -28.54 -19.17
N PHE A 20 11.89 -28.03 -17.93
CA PHE A 20 12.69 -26.81 -17.69
C PHE A 20 14.15 -27.00 -18.06
N ALA A 21 14.73 -28.17 -17.79
CA ALA A 21 16.11 -28.48 -18.17
C ALA A 21 16.35 -28.39 -19.69
N ARG A 22 15.33 -28.66 -20.52
CA ARG A 22 15.41 -28.50 -21.99
C ARG A 22 15.68 -27.05 -22.44
N LEU A 23 15.40 -26.03 -21.61
CA LEU A 23 15.76 -24.64 -21.94
C LEU A 23 17.26 -24.47 -22.14
N VAL A 24 18.09 -25.25 -21.46
CA VAL A 24 19.55 -25.25 -21.65
C VAL A 24 19.95 -25.83 -23.02
N ASP A 25 19.15 -26.78 -23.54
CA ASP A 25 19.38 -27.41 -24.84
C ASP A 25 18.90 -26.53 -26.01
N HIS A 26 17.91 -25.67 -25.75
CA HIS A 26 17.32 -24.77 -26.74
C HIS A 26 17.45 -23.28 -26.36
N PRO A 27 18.67 -22.74 -26.22
CA PRO A 27 18.87 -21.35 -25.79
C PRO A 27 18.24 -20.32 -26.73
N TRP A 28 18.03 -20.66 -28.01
CA TRP A 28 17.35 -19.81 -28.97
C TRP A 28 15.90 -19.53 -28.58
N LEU A 29 15.22 -20.48 -27.89
CA LEU A 29 13.85 -20.29 -27.38
C LEU A 29 13.81 -19.17 -26.33
N CYS A 30 14.79 -19.17 -25.41
CA CYS A 30 14.93 -18.08 -24.42
C CYS A 30 15.15 -16.72 -25.10
N LEU A 31 15.95 -16.68 -26.19
CA LEU A 31 16.15 -15.45 -26.95
C LEU A 31 14.89 -14.98 -27.67
N VAL A 32 14.15 -15.88 -28.31
CA VAL A 32 12.88 -15.54 -29.01
C VAL A 32 11.82 -15.04 -28.04
N VAL A 33 11.58 -15.76 -26.93
CA VAL A 33 10.62 -15.35 -25.91
C VAL A 33 11.03 -14.01 -25.30
N GLY A 34 12.32 -13.85 -24.94
CA GLY A 34 12.83 -12.58 -24.40
C GLY A 34 12.69 -11.42 -25.38
N ALA A 35 12.99 -11.62 -26.66
CA ALA A 35 12.82 -10.60 -27.70
C ALA A 35 11.35 -10.22 -27.88
N LEU A 36 10.43 -11.19 -27.91
CA LEU A 36 9.00 -10.95 -28.03
C LEU A 36 8.47 -10.11 -26.88
N ILE A 37 8.81 -10.47 -25.63
CA ILE A 37 8.39 -9.71 -24.44
C ILE A 37 9.02 -8.32 -24.46
N THR A 38 10.29 -8.18 -24.89
CA THR A 38 10.96 -6.88 -25.00
C THR A 38 10.27 -5.97 -26.00
N VAL A 39 9.84 -6.50 -27.16
CA VAL A 39 9.10 -5.73 -28.17
C VAL A 39 7.75 -5.29 -27.64
N LEU A 40 7.02 -6.19 -26.97
CA LEU A 40 5.73 -5.89 -26.32
C LEU A 40 5.91 -4.82 -25.23
N ALA A 41 6.88 -4.95 -24.35
CA ALA A 41 7.16 -3.97 -23.32
C ALA A 41 7.57 -2.61 -23.92
N ALA A 42 8.42 -2.61 -24.96
CA ALA A 42 8.83 -1.40 -25.66
C ALA A 42 7.64 -0.67 -26.32
N SER A 43 6.65 -1.42 -26.82
CA SER A 43 5.44 -0.81 -27.39
C SER A 43 4.63 -0.07 -26.34
N GLY A 44 4.56 -0.56 -25.09
CA GLY A 44 3.89 0.14 -23.98
C GLY A 44 4.58 1.44 -23.55
N TYR A 45 5.90 1.51 -23.69
CA TYR A 45 6.62 2.77 -23.48
C TYR A 45 6.37 3.79 -24.61
N ARG A 46 6.09 3.32 -25.83
CA ARG A 46 5.84 4.17 -27.01
C ARG A 46 4.39 4.65 -27.08
N ASP A 47 3.44 3.77 -26.82
CA ASP A 47 2.00 4.04 -26.91
C ASP A 47 1.26 3.42 -25.70
N PRO A 48 1.18 4.15 -24.56
CA PRO A 48 0.51 3.66 -23.37
C PRO A 48 -0.99 3.38 -23.62
N GLY A 49 -1.51 2.27 -23.09
CA GLY A 49 -2.93 1.89 -23.18
C GLY A 49 -3.36 1.31 -24.53
N TRP A 50 -2.45 1.06 -25.47
CA TRP A 50 -2.82 0.53 -26.80
C TRP A 50 -3.51 -0.84 -26.71
N ALA A 51 -3.05 -1.72 -25.84
CA ALA A 51 -3.63 -3.04 -25.69
C ALA A 51 -5.03 -2.96 -25.06
N LEU A 52 -5.24 -2.07 -24.11
CA LEU A 52 -6.55 -1.83 -23.51
C LEU A 52 -7.54 -1.36 -24.59
N ARG A 53 -7.16 -0.37 -25.39
CA ARG A 53 -7.99 0.14 -26.52
C ARG A 53 -8.35 -0.97 -27.52
N LEU A 54 -7.43 -1.88 -27.82
CA LEU A 54 -7.74 -3.05 -28.67
C LEU A 54 -8.74 -4.01 -28.03
N LEU A 55 -8.61 -4.27 -26.73
CA LEU A 55 -9.53 -5.12 -25.98
C LEU A 55 -10.94 -4.48 -25.90
N GLU A 56 -11.02 -3.18 -25.72
CA GLU A 56 -12.26 -2.41 -25.75
C GLU A 56 -12.93 -2.47 -27.14
N GLN A 57 -12.15 -2.30 -28.22
CA GLN A 57 -12.65 -2.41 -29.59
C GLN A 57 -13.12 -3.85 -29.92
N ALA A 58 -12.48 -4.85 -29.33
CA ALA A 58 -12.88 -6.27 -29.48
C ALA A 58 -14.08 -6.66 -28.59
N GLY A 59 -14.60 -5.73 -27.75
CA GLY A 59 -15.69 -6.01 -26.80
C GLY A 59 -15.29 -6.93 -25.65
N LEU A 60 -13.97 -7.13 -25.42
CA LEU A 60 -13.42 -7.98 -24.37
C LEU A 60 -13.11 -7.20 -23.08
N ALA A 61 -13.12 -5.87 -23.11
CA ALA A 61 -13.03 -4.99 -21.97
C ALA A 61 -14.15 -3.94 -22.05
N GLU A 62 -14.76 -3.64 -20.92
CA GLU A 62 -15.67 -2.49 -20.82
C GLU A 62 -14.86 -1.21 -21.03
N ALA A 63 -15.33 -0.33 -21.92
CA ALA A 63 -14.74 0.98 -22.07
C ALA A 63 -14.73 1.65 -20.68
N LYS A 64 -13.56 1.86 -20.11
CA LYS A 64 -13.44 2.76 -18.96
C LYS A 64 -13.87 4.12 -19.51
N ASP A 65 -15.02 4.65 -19.05
CA ASP A 65 -15.38 6.06 -19.29
C ASP A 65 -14.08 6.86 -19.14
N GLU A 66 -13.69 7.56 -20.24
CA GLU A 66 -12.46 8.36 -20.24
C GLU A 66 -12.33 9.09 -18.90
N PRO A 67 -11.26 8.92 -18.15
CA PRO A 67 -11.11 9.67 -16.94
C PRO A 67 -11.05 11.13 -17.38
N ALA A 68 -12.17 11.84 -17.22
CA ALA A 68 -12.12 13.28 -17.19
C ALA A 68 -10.88 13.64 -16.36
N GLN A 69 -9.93 14.32 -16.95
CA GLN A 69 -8.58 14.70 -16.49
C GLN A 69 -8.32 14.38 -15.01
N PRO A 70 -7.16 13.87 -14.56
CA PRO A 70 -6.96 13.30 -13.25
C PRO A 70 -7.36 14.31 -12.16
N ARG A 71 -8.64 14.36 -11.92
CA ARG A 71 -9.18 14.95 -10.70
C ARG A 71 -8.90 13.88 -9.66
N GLY A 72 -8.06 14.21 -8.69
CA GLY A 72 -7.60 13.31 -7.66
C GLY A 72 -8.69 12.41 -7.05
N PRO A 73 -8.36 11.34 -6.32
CA PRO A 73 -9.28 10.30 -5.86
C PRO A 73 -10.54 10.81 -5.14
N ALA A 74 -10.56 12.06 -4.69
CA ALA A 74 -11.73 12.76 -4.16
C ALA A 74 -12.79 13.13 -5.23
N GLY A 75 -12.49 13.02 -6.53
CA GLY A 75 -13.35 13.56 -7.60
C GLY A 75 -14.45 12.62 -8.09
N ARG A 76 -14.36 11.31 -7.90
CA ARG A 76 -15.31 10.37 -8.54
C ARG A 76 -16.63 10.16 -7.77
N GLY A 77 -16.65 10.34 -6.44
CA GLY A 77 -17.88 10.28 -5.64
C GLY A 77 -18.65 11.60 -5.59
N LEU A 78 -17.96 12.73 -5.65
CA LEU A 78 -18.51 14.08 -5.54
C LEU A 78 -18.93 14.69 -6.89
N GLY A 79 -18.48 14.15 -8.02
CA GLY A 79 -18.70 14.69 -9.34
C GLY A 79 -20.16 14.65 -9.83
N ARG A 80 -21.01 13.81 -9.25
CA ARG A 80 -22.44 13.74 -9.62
C ARG A 80 -23.32 14.67 -8.79
N ILE A 81 -22.93 14.95 -7.54
CA ILE A 81 -23.74 15.79 -6.62
C ILE A 81 -23.42 17.30 -6.79
N ASN A 82 -22.26 17.67 -7.33
CA ASN A 82 -21.78 19.06 -7.33
C ASN A 82 -21.77 19.79 -8.68
N ARG A 83 -22.24 19.19 -9.78
CA ARG A 83 -22.36 19.89 -11.07
C ARG A 83 -23.58 20.81 -11.07
N GLY A 84 -23.48 21.96 -10.44
CA GLY A 84 -24.50 22.99 -10.54
C GLY A 84 -24.80 23.78 -9.28
N ARG A 85 -24.21 23.41 -8.13
CA ARG A 85 -24.43 24.18 -6.90
C ARG A 85 -23.28 25.16 -6.69
N GLY A 86 -23.63 26.43 -6.45
CA GLY A 86 -22.72 27.55 -6.26
C GLY A 86 -21.57 27.33 -5.29
N PRO A 87 -20.66 28.29 -5.16
CA PRO A 87 -19.43 28.16 -4.37
C PRO A 87 -19.80 27.76 -2.93
N ALA A 88 -19.42 26.54 -2.52
CA ALA A 88 -19.58 26.14 -1.15
C ALA A 88 -18.74 27.05 -0.26
N VAL A 89 -19.38 27.71 0.72
CA VAL A 89 -18.70 28.50 1.73
C VAL A 89 -17.65 27.60 2.38
N GLY A 90 -16.37 27.99 2.33
CA GLY A 90 -15.26 27.28 2.98
C GLY A 90 -14.41 26.38 2.10
N ARG A 91 -14.54 26.37 0.75
CA ARG A 91 -13.66 25.63 -0.16
C ARG A 91 -12.79 26.55 -0.99
N GLY A 92 -11.47 26.31 -1.01
CA GLY A 92 -10.48 26.94 -1.87
C GLY A 92 -9.57 25.89 -2.50
N ASP A 93 -8.95 26.20 -3.64
CA ASP A 93 -7.91 25.37 -4.24
C ASP A 93 -6.67 25.32 -3.36
N ALA A 94 -6.36 26.46 -2.73
CA ALA A 94 -5.35 26.59 -1.69
C ALA A 94 -5.91 27.33 -0.47
N VAL A 95 -5.34 27.05 0.70
CA VAL A 95 -5.74 27.60 1.99
C VAL A 95 -4.50 28.16 2.67
N LEU A 96 -4.40 29.50 2.70
CA LEU A 96 -3.34 30.19 3.43
C LEU A 96 -3.78 30.39 4.89
N VAL A 97 -3.05 29.76 5.80
CA VAL A 97 -3.25 29.86 7.25
C VAL A 97 -2.30 30.91 7.78
N VAL A 98 -2.83 31.91 8.46
CA VAL A 98 -2.06 33.01 9.04
C VAL A 98 -2.32 33.05 10.54
N GLU A 99 -1.29 32.92 11.34
CA GLU A 99 -1.37 33.04 12.80
C GLU A 99 -0.66 34.32 13.27
N SER A 100 -1.37 35.09 14.08
CA SER A 100 -0.83 36.31 14.67
C SER A 100 -1.66 36.77 15.88
N PRO A 101 -1.05 37.25 16.94
CA PRO A 101 -1.77 37.95 18.02
C PRO A 101 -2.21 39.38 17.62
N ALA A 102 -1.74 39.85 16.47
CA ALA A 102 -1.94 41.26 16.05
C ALA A 102 -2.98 41.41 14.91
N ILE A 103 -3.79 40.37 14.59
CA ILE A 103 -4.83 40.42 13.54
C ILE A 103 -5.74 41.64 13.72
N PHE A 104 -6.24 41.86 14.92
CA PHE A 104 -7.12 42.97 15.28
C PHE A 104 -6.36 44.17 15.78
N THR A 105 -5.33 44.58 15.04
CA THR A 105 -4.60 45.84 15.25
C THR A 105 -4.53 46.63 13.93
N ARG A 106 -4.22 47.91 14.00
CA ARG A 106 -4.06 48.75 12.79
C ARG A 106 -2.97 48.22 11.87
N ALA A 107 -1.83 47.83 12.43
CA ALA A 107 -0.70 47.30 11.67
C ALA A 107 -1.01 45.93 11.09
N GLY A 108 -1.63 45.03 11.88
CA GLY A 108 -2.05 43.68 11.42
C GLY A 108 -3.08 43.78 10.31
N ALA A 109 -4.12 44.58 10.44
CA ALA A 109 -5.13 44.78 9.39
C ALA A 109 -4.53 45.35 8.10
N ALA A 110 -3.56 46.27 8.19
CA ALA A 110 -2.86 46.79 7.01
C ALA A 110 -2.01 45.71 6.33
N ALA A 111 -1.25 44.92 7.10
CA ALA A 111 -0.44 43.82 6.59
C ALA A 111 -1.29 42.75 5.90
N LEU A 112 -2.40 42.34 6.52
CA LEU A 112 -3.32 41.31 5.92
C LEU A 112 -3.95 41.80 4.61
N ARG A 113 -4.40 43.05 4.54
CA ARG A 113 -4.92 43.63 3.28
C ARG A 113 -3.87 43.70 2.21
N GLN A 114 -2.65 44.05 2.54
CA GLN A 114 -1.55 44.06 1.59
C GLN A 114 -1.22 42.66 1.07
N ILE A 115 -1.19 41.64 1.93
CA ILE A 115 -1.01 40.25 1.56
C ILE A 115 -2.11 39.85 0.54
N VAL A 116 -3.38 40.09 0.87
CA VAL A 116 -4.50 39.76 -0.01
C VAL A 116 -4.40 40.47 -1.35
N SER A 117 -4.14 41.80 -1.33
CA SER A 117 -4.02 42.59 -2.56
C SER A 117 -2.87 42.14 -3.45
N ARG A 118 -1.73 41.74 -2.87
CA ARG A 118 -0.62 41.14 -3.65
C ARG A 118 -0.97 39.78 -4.22
N ILE A 119 -1.66 38.93 -3.47
CA ILE A 119 -2.11 37.62 -3.95
C ILE A 119 -3.14 37.80 -5.09
N GLU A 120 -4.11 38.70 -4.92
CA GLU A 120 -5.13 38.99 -5.95
C GLU A 120 -4.56 39.67 -7.21
N SER A 121 -3.36 40.23 -7.14
CA SER A 121 -2.66 40.78 -8.32
C SER A 121 -1.99 39.71 -9.19
N LEU A 122 -1.98 38.43 -8.78
CA LEU A 122 -1.45 37.32 -9.57
C LEU A 122 -2.52 36.88 -10.59
N ASP A 123 -2.16 36.79 -11.86
CA ASP A 123 -3.07 36.35 -12.95
C ASP A 123 -3.63 34.94 -12.70
N SER A 124 -2.86 34.11 -12.02
CA SER A 124 -3.24 32.74 -11.64
C SER A 124 -4.25 32.66 -10.50
N VAL A 125 -4.63 33.79 -9.87
CA VAL A 125 -5.59 33.84 -8.76
C VAL A 125 -6.90 34.46 -9.22
N ALA A 126 -8.00 33.70 -9.12
CA ALA A 126 -9.34 34.17 -9.41
C ALA A 126 -9.95 35.00 -8.27
N GLY A 127 -9.44 34.87 -7.06
CA GLY A 127 -9.86 35.63 -5.88
C GLY A 127 -9.53 34.96 -4.57
N VAL A 128 -9.53 35.77 -3.49
CA VAL A 128 -9.21 35.35 -2.13
C VAL A 128 -10.42 35.62 -1.25
N THR A 129 -10.99 34.60 -0.63
CA THR A 129 -12.05 34.76 0.37
C THR A 129 -11.43 34.80 1.75
N TRP A 130 -11.62 35.89 2.46
CA TRP A 130 -11.06 36.10 3.79
C TRP A 130 -11.96 37.00 4.66
N LEU A 131 -11.50 37.38 5.84
CA LEU A 131 -12.27 38.06 6.86
C LEU A 131 -13.04 39.33 6.37
N ASP A 132 -12.40 40.21 5.59
CA ASP A 132 -13.03 41.44 5.11
C ASP A 132 -13.98 41.25 3.93
N GLN A 133 -14.01 40.04 3.34
CA GLN A 133 -14.90 39.65 2.24
C GLN A 133 -16.03 38.70 2.72
N ALA A 134 -16.14 38.50 4.03
CA ALA A 134 -17.26 37.75 4.58
C ALA A 134 -18.57 38.42 4.15
N PRO A 135 -19.58 37.66 3.66
CA PRO A 135 -20.84 38.22 3.24
C PRO A 135 -21.50 39.02 4.35
N PRO A 136 -22.03 40.24 4.07
CA PRO A 136 -22.68 41.03 5.10
C PRO A 136 -23.94 40.37 5.58
N LEU A 137 -24.09 40.25 6.90
CA LEU A 137 -25.33 39.83 7.56
C LEU A 137 -26.07 41.07 8.08
N ASN A 138 -26.39 42.01 7.18
CA ASN A 138 -27.18 43.19 7.50
C ASN A 138 -28.38 43.35 6.54
N VAL A 139 -29.44 44.01 7.02
CA VAL A 139 -30.72 44.20 6.28
C VAL A 139 -30.53 45.01 5.00
N PHE A 140 -29.47 45.79 4.91
CA PHE A 140 -29.19 46.68 3.76
C PHE A 140 -28.30 46.01 2.71
N GLY A 141 -27.76 44.83 2.93
CA GLY A 141 -26.87 44.15 1.98
C GLY A 141 -25.55 44.92 1.67
N LEU A 142 -25.27 45.93 2.46
CA LEU A 142 -24.07 46.75 2.25
C LEU A 142 -22.81 46.04 2.71
N PRO A 143 -21.77 45.90 1.86
CA PRO A 143 -20.50 45.29 2.23
C PRO A 143 -19.82 46.14 3.34
N GLU A 144 -19.74 45.62 4.53
CA GLU A 144 -19.05 46.22 5.66
C GLU A 144 -17.83 45.33 6.02
N PRO A 145 -16.60 45.80 5.79
CA PRO A 145 -15.42 45.03 6.14
C PRO A 145 -15.33 44.87 7.67
N ILE A 146 -15.03 43.65 8.11
CA ILE A 146 -14.94 43.33 9.53
C ILE A 146 -13.79 44.13 10.22
N LEU A 147 -12.64 44.19 9.52
CA LEU A 147 -11.51 44.97 10.05
C LEU A 147 -11.72 46.47 9.78
N PRO A 148 -11.57 47.31 10.79
CA PRO A 148 -11.71 48.77 10.61
C PRO A 148 -10.72 49.30 9.56
N ARG A 149 -11.17 50.32 8.77
CA ARG A 149 -10.32 51.03 7.80
C ARG A 149 -9.81 52.36 8.36
N GLY A 150 -8.72 52.86 7.80
CA GLY A 150 -8.16 54.17 8.12
C GLY A 150 -7.56 54.32 9.52
N ALA A 151 -7.68 55.50 10.12
CA ALA A 151 -7.12 55.84 11.44
C ALA A 151 -8.05 55.41 12.59
N ALA A 152 -8.55 54.16 12.56
CA ALA A 152 -9.41 53.65 13.62
C ALA A 152 -8.66 53.50 14.95
N THR A 153 -9.37 53.73 16.04
CA THR A 153 -8.84 53.62 17.40
C THR A 153 -8.70 52.16 17.85
N PRO A 154 -7.83 51.84 18.82
CA PRO A 154 -7.70 50.48 19.34
C PRO A 154 -9.02 49.91 19.88
N SER A 155 -9.91 50.74 20.42
CA SER A 155 -11.26 50.31 20.87
C SER A 155 -12.12 49.81 19.74
N ARG A 156 -12.04 50.40 18.53
CA ARG A 156 -12.76 49.92 17.35
C ARG A 156 -12.26 48.50 16.88
N PHE A 157 -10.95 48.25 16.98
CA PHE A 157 -10.41 46.95 16.68
C PHE A 157 -10.84 45.89 17.69
N LYS A 158 -11.01 46.22 18.96
CA LYS A 158 -11.57 45.33 19.96
C LYS A 158 -13.02 44.98 19.64
N VAL A 159 -13.86 45.98 19.34
CA VAL A 159 -15.25 45.76 18.91
C VAL A 159 -15.30 44.90 17.62
N ALA A 160 -14.39 45.14 16.67
CA ALA A 160 -14.32 44.34 15.44
C ALA A 160 -13.95 42.87 15.72
N ARG A 161 -13.06 42.63 16.69
CA ARG A 161 -12.73 41.26 17.13
C ARG A 161 -13.95 40.54 17.73
N ASP A 162 -14.62 41.25 18.66
CA ASP A 162 -15.80 40.70 19.36
C ASP A 162 -16.92 40.34 18.33
N ARG A 163 -17.18 41.23 17.37
CA ARG A 163 -18.10 40.96 16.25
C ARG A 163 -17.64 39.78 15.36
N ALA A 164 -16.35 39.67 15.07
CA ALA A 164 -15.82 38.63 14.23
C ALA A 164 -15.99 37.21 14.84
N VAL A 165 -15.77 37.10 16.17
CA VAL A 165 -15.93 35.82 16.87
C VAL A 165 -17.41 35.46 17.16
N GLU A 166 -18.33 36.41 16.99
CA GLU A 166 -19.78 36.19 17.05
C GLU A 166 -20.39 35.90 15.64
N HIS A 167 -19.67 36.26 14.56
CA HIS A 167 -20.18 36.17 13.21
C HIS A 167 -20.15 34.70 12.71
N PRO A 168 -21.30 34.07 12.35
CA PRO A 168 -21.39 32.63 12.06
C PRO A 168 -20.62 32.18 10.81
N LEU A 169 -20.43 33.08 9.83
CA LEU A 169 -19.63 32.81 8.62
C LEU A 169 -18.13 33.02 8.83
N VAL A 170 -17.73 33.52 9.99
CA VAL A 170 -16.34 33.85 10.30
C VAL A 170 -15.76 32.93 11.34
N VAL A 171 -16.40 32.86 12.52
CA VAL A 171 -15.89 32.00 13.59
C VAL A 171 -15.96 30.52 13.21
N GLY A 172 -14.85 29.81 13.37
CA GLY A 172 -14.74 28.40 12.99
C GLY A 172 -14.77 28.13 11.47
N GLN A 173 -14.95 29.17 10.63
CA GLN A 173 -14.88 29.07 9.18
C GLN A 173 -13.63 29.75 8.63
N LEU A 174 -13.42 31.01 8.94
CA LEU A 174 -12.29 31.85 8.49
C LEU A 174 -11.39 32.28 9.65
N LEU A 175 -11.90 32.31 10.89
CA LEU A 175 -11.20 32.78 12.07
C LEU A 175 -11.37 31.78 13.21
N SER A 176 -10.28 31.51 13.93
CA SER A 176 -10.34 30.71 15.16
C SER A 176 -11.13 31.43 16.27
N PRO A 177 -11.77 30.67 17.21
CA PRO A 177 -12.52 31.27 18.30
C PRO A 177 -11.71 32.20 19.20
N ASP A 178 -10.40 32.00 19.27
CA ASP A 178 -9.47 32.90 20.03
C ASP A 178 -9.07 34.15 19.26
N GLY A 179 -9.43 34.25 17.96
CA GLY A 179 -9.13 35.37 17.09
C GLY A 179 -7.66 35.50 16.69
N ARG A 180 -6.88 34.40 16.79
CA ARG A 180 -5.44 34.40 16.49
C ARG A 180 -5.05 33.69 15.19
N THR A 181 -5.88 32.80 14.72
CA THR A 181 -5.64 32.07 13.47
C THR A 181 -6.68 32.47 12.43
N LEU A 182 -6.22 33.02 11.31
CA LEU A 182 -7.01 33.44 10.17
C LEU A 182 -6.77 32.50 8.99
N VAL A 183 -7.82 32.17 8.27
CA VAL A 183 -7.79 31.38 7.03
C VAL A 183 -8.17 32.27 5.85
N MET A 184 -7.35 32.23 4.83
CA MET A 184 -7.63 32.84 3.51
C MET A 184 -7.80 31.71 2.49
N LEU A 185 -8.99 31.63 1.87
CA LEU A 185 -9.33 30.65 0.85
C LEU A 185 -8.99 31.23 -0.50
N VAL A 186 -8.00 30.67 -1.18
CA VAL A 186 -7.54 31.12 -2.50
C VAL A 186 -8.13 30.22 -3.55
N ARG A 187 -8.77 30.80 -4.56
CA ARG A 187 -9.25 30.13 -5.76
C ARG A 187 -8.33 30.45 -6.93
N PHE A 188 -7.91 29.43 -7.66
CA PHE A 188 -7.05 29.62 -8.82
C PHE A 188 -7.87 29.92 -10.08
N ASN A 189 -7.29 30.73 -10.94
CA ASN A 189 -7.75 30.93 -12.31
C ASN A 189 -7.06 29.91 -13.21
N TRP A 190 -7.69 28.76 -13.36
CA TRP A 190 -7.13 27.62 -14.09
C TRP A 190 -6.79 27.90 -15.56
N ALA A 191 -7.27 29.00 -16.12
CA ALA A 191 -6.89 29.43 -17.48
C ALA A 191 -5.46 29.98 -17.55
N TYR A 192 -4.89 30.38 -16.41
CA TYR A 192 -3.55 30.96 -16.29
C TYR A 192 -2.62 30.12 -15.40
N VAL A 193 -2.96 28.88 -15.15
CA VAL A 193 -2.16 27.93 -14.39
C VAL A 193 -1.52 26.96 -15.37
N ASP A 194 -0.27 27.19 -15.73
CA ASP A 194 0.51 26.27 -16.56
C ASP A 194 1.12 25.15 -15.71
N ASP A 195 1.59 25.46 -14.49
CA ASP A 195 2.11 24.50 -13.52
C ASP A 195 1.55 24.79 -12.11
N GLU A 196 0.91 23.79 -11.52
CA GLU A 196 0.38 23.88 -10.15
C GLU A 196 1.47 24.15 -9.12
N ALA A 197 2.68 23.62 -9.32
CA ALA A 197 3.81 23.79 -8.42
C ALA A 197 4.28 25.26 -8.40
N ASP A 198 4.45 25.86 -9.57
CA ASP A 198 4.84 27.25 -9.73
C ASP A 198 3.84 28.21 -9.08
N VAL A 199 2.54 27.97 -9.30
CA VAL A 199 1.48 28.78 -8.72
C VAL A 199 1.48 28.73 -7.20
N THR A 200 1.64 27.56 -6.63
CA THR A 200 1.64 27.35 -5.18
C THR A 200 2.85 28.00 -4.52
N ASP A 201 4.02 27.82 -5.10
CA ASP A 201 5.27 28.40 -4.58
C ASP A 201 5.28 29.93 -4.75
N THR A 202 4.78 30.45 -5.89
CA THR A 202 4.63 31.88 -6.16
C THR A 202 3.65 32.53 -5.18
N LEU A 203 2.52 31.89 -4.90
CA LEU A 203 1.53 32.35 -3.93
C LEU A 203 2.13 32.50 -2.53
N LEU A 204 2.83 31.49 -2.05
CA LEU A 204 3.44 31.53 -0.71
C LEU A 204 4.60 32.56 -0.64
N ALA A 205 5.42 32.64 -1.68
CA ALA A 205 6.51 33.62 -1.77
C ALA A 205 5.94 35.05 -1.80
N THR A 206 4.88 35.31 -2.55
CA THR A 206 4.20 36.61 -2.63
C THR A 206 3.61 36.98 -1.27
N ALA A 207 2.94 36.05 -0.59
CA ALA A 207 2.41 36.26 0.75
C ALA A 207 3.50 36.62 1.76
N ARG A 208 4.62 35.88 1.74
CA ARG A 208 5.77 36.11 2.64
C ARG A 208 6.48 37.45 2.33
N SER A 209 6.63 37.78 1.07
CA SER A 209 7.22 39.07 0.64
C SER A 209 6.38 40.26 1.14
N ALA A 210 5.05 40.19 0.96
CA ALA A 210 4.14 41.20 1.48
C ALA A 210 4.16 41.29 3.00
N ALA A 211 4.27 40.18 3.71
CA ALA A 211 4.42 40.20 5.18
C ALA A 211 5.73 40.82 5.64
N ALA A 212 6.83 40.61 4.92
CA ALA A 212 8.14 41.16 5.25
C ALA A 212 8.19 42.73 5.18
N GLU A 213 7.25 43.33 4.43
CA GLU A 213 7.09 44.80 4.42
C GLU A 213 6.53 45.32 5.77
N HIS A 214 6.03 44.44 6.65
CA HIS A 214 5.49 44.74 7.97
C HIS A 214 6.24 44.09 9.13
N PRO A 215 7.54 44.30 9.34
CA PRO A 215 8.35 43.53 10.28
C PRO A 215 7.93 43.71 11.75
N ALA A 216 7.14 44.69 12.07
CA ALA A 216 6.60 44.91 13.41
C ALA A 216 5.39 44.02 13.75
N VAL A 217 4.83 43.29 12.76
CA VAL A 217 3.68 42.40 12.93
C VAL A 217 4.18 40.96 12.87
N PRO A 218 4.11 40.18 13.95
CA PRO A 218 4.48 38.78 13.92
C PRO A 218 3.42 37.99 13.13
N LEU A 219 3.77 37.50 11.95
CA LEU A 219 2.92 36.71 11.07
C LEU A 219 3.60 35.37 10.77
N GLU A 220 2.99 34.30 11.23
CA GLU A 220 3.37 32.95 10.82
C GLU A 220 2.40 32.47 9.75
N MET A 221 2.93 31.90 8.65
CA MET A 221 2.11 31.52 7.50
C MET A 221 2.45 30.14 7.01
N TRP A 222 1.40 29.37 6.76
CA TRP A 222 1.45 28.03 6.17
C TRP A 222 0.44 27.93 5.02
N LEU A 223 0.73 27.07 4.05
CA LEU A 223 -0.13 26.83 2.92
C LEU A 223 -0.56 25.37 2.92
N THR A 224 -1.88 25.14 2.78
CA THR A 224 -2.52 23.84 2.66
C THR A 224 -3.70 23.92 1.69
N GLY A 225 -4.53 22.92 1.62
CA GLY A 225 -5.67 22.85 0.68
C GLY A 225 -5.48 21.75 -0.34
N SER A 226 -6.45 21.59 -1.26
CA SER A 226 -6.46 20.45 -2.19
C SER A 226 -5.24 20.39 -3.12
N VAL A 227 -4.81 21.55 -3.64
CA VAL A 227 -3.66 21.64 -4.56
C VAL A 227 -2.33 21.50 -3.80
N PRO A 228 -2.02 22.28 -2.75
CA PRO A 228 -0.78 22.12 -2.01
C PRO A 228 -0.57 20.72 -1.42
N LEU A 229 -1.62 20.08 -0.87
CA LEU A 229 -1.54 18.71 -0.35
C LEU A 229 -1.20 17.70 -1.45
N ARG A 230 -1.83 17.84 -2.63
CA ARG A 230 -1.54 16.98 -3.79
C ARG A 230 -0.12 17.15 -4.29
N LEU A 231 0.36 18.40 -4.40
CA LEU A 231 1.72 18.70 -4.86
C LEU A 231 2.79 18.19 -3.90
N GLU A 232 2.60 18.34 -2.60
CA GLU A 232 3.50 17.82 -1.59
C GLU A 232 3.62 16.29 -1.69
N TRP A 233 2.48 15.61 -1.86
CA TRP A 233 2.44 14.19 -2.10
C TRP A 233 3.15 13.78 -3.39
N MET A 234 2.94 14.51 -4.50
CA MET A 234 3.61 14.24 -5.78
C MET A 234 5.13 14.45 -5.70
N ARG A 235 5.59 15.54 -5.09
CA ARG A 235 7.01 15.85 -4.88
C ARG A 235 7.70 14.79 -4.02
N SER A 236 7.09 14.41 -2.92
CA SER A 236 7.57 13.33 -2.06
C SER A 236 7.68 12.02 -2.85
N ARG A 237 6.68 11.70 -3.67
CA ARG A 237 6.68 10.50 -4.50
C ARG A 237 7.85 10.47 -5.47
N GLU A 238 8.09 11.54 -6.25
CA GLU A 238 9.18 11.58 -7.24
C GLU A 238 10.56 11.48 -6.57
N THR A 239 10.75 12.18 -5.47
CA THR A 239 12.01 12.14 -4.71
C THR A 239 12.25 10.75 -4.12
N ASN A 240 11.22 10.15 -3.56
CA ASN A 240 11.28 8.82 -2.96
C ASN A 240 11.52 7.75 -4.04
N GLU A 241 10.83 7.83 -5.19
CA GLU A 241 10.98 6.86 -6.27
C GLU A 241 12.44 6.74 -6.72
N ARG A 242 13.09 7.84 -7.06
CA ARG A 242 14.49 7.85 -7.53
C ARG A 242 15.47 7.46 -6.44
N THR A 243 15.36 8.06 -5.27
CA THR A 243 16.31 7.90 -4.18
C THR A 243 16.28 6.48 -3.62
N PHE A 244 15.08 5.97 -3.32
CA PHE A 244 14.97 4.64 -2.68
C PHE A 244 15.21 3.49 -3.63
N GLN A 245 14.86 3.62 -4.92
CA GLN A 245 15.24 2.62 -5.92
C GLN A 245 16.77 2.50 -6.03
N LEU A 246 17.48 3.62 -6.11
CA LEU A 246 18.95 3.61 -6.20
C LEU A 246 19.59 3.03 -4.94
N ILE A 247 19.12 3.42 -3.75
CA ILE A 247 19.61 2.89 -2.48
C ILE A 247 19.33 1.40 -2.38
N ALA A 248 18.10 0.96 -2.70
CA ALA A 248 17.70 -0.45 -2.65
C ALA A 248 18.57 -1.31 -3.58
N TYR A 249 18.71 -0.90 -4.85
CA TYR A 249 19.52 -1.64 -5.81
C TYR A 249 21.01 -1.65 -5.42
N GLY A 250 21.55 -0.51 -4.98
CA GLY A 250 22.92 -0.42 -4.49
C GLY A 250 23.17 -1.36 -3.30
N LEU A 251 22.24 -1.39 -2.35
CA LEU A 251 22.33 -2.21 -1.15
C LEU A 251 22.19 -3.71 -1.48
N ILE A 252 21.24 -4.08 -2.35
CA ILE A 252 21.06 -5.46 -2.83
C ILE A 252 22.32 -5.94 -3.55
N LEU A 253 22.89 -5.13 -4.44
CA LEU A 253 24.11 -5.49 -5.17
C LEU A 253 25.32 -5.61 -4.24
N ALA A 254 25.51 -4.67 -3.31
CA ALA A 254 26.60 -4.70 -2.34
C ALA A 254 26.51 -5.91 -1.41
N LEU A 255 25.31 -6.20 -0.88
CA LEU A 255 25.08 -7.37 -0.04
C LEU A 255 25.28 -8.67 -0.81
N SER A 256 24.77 -8.73 -2.05
CA SER A 256 24.97 -9.89 -2.92
C SER A 256 26.46 -10.15 -3.22
N ALA A 257 27.22 -9.08 -3.45
CA ALA A 257 28.68 -9.17 -3.67
C ALA A 257 29.39 -9.74 -2.43
N LEU A 258 28.94 -9.35 -1.23
CA LEU A 258 29.44 -9.90 0.05
C LEU A 258 29.06 -11.38 0.20
N LEU A 259 27.84 -11.76 -0.10
CA LEU A 259 27.28 -13.11 0.07
C LEU A 259 27.90 -14.10 -0.92
N PHE A 260 27.96 -13.76 -2.20
CA PHE A 260 28.52 -14.61 -3.26
C PHE A 260 30.04 -14.51 -3.40
N ARG A 261 30.68 -13.47 -2.84
CA ARG A 261 32.11 -13.20 -2.97
C ARG A 261 32.62 -13.20 -4.42
N GLY A 262 31.76 -12.68 -5.34
CA GLY A 262 32.10 -12.64 -6.77
C GLY A 262 31.20 -11.67 -7.53
N LEU A 263 31.80 -10.59 -8.06
CA LEU A 263 31.04 -9.53 -8.77
C LEU A 263 30.33 -10.07 -10.03
N SER A 264 30.96 -10.97 -10.76
CA SER A 264 30.37 -11.55 -11.98
C SER A 264 29.11 -12.38 -11.70
N VAL A 265 29.09 -13.11 -10.58
CA VAL A 265 27.92 -13.87 -10.13
C VAL A 265 26.78 -12.92 -9.81
N VAL A 266 27.08 -11.83 -9.08
CA VAL A 266 26.11 -10.81 -8.72
C VAL A 266 25.51 -10.15 -9.96
N LEU A 267 26.32 -9.79 -10.94
CA LEU A 267 25.84 -9.18 -12.17
C LEU A 267 24.89 -10.10 -12.95
N VAL A 268 25.19 -11.39 -13.04
CA VAL A 268 24.31 -12.37 -13.70
C VAL A 268 23.03 -12.59 -12.91
N THR A 269 23.13 -12.73 -11.57
CA THR A 269 21.96 -12.94 -10.70
C THR A 269 21.04 -11.73 -10.68
N ALA A 270 21.59 -10.49 -10.74
CA ALA A 270 20.82 -9.27 -10.75
C ALA A 270 20.25 -8.90 -12.14
N ALA A 271 20.86 -9.37 -13.23
CA ALA A 271 20.41 -9.04 -14.58
C ALA A 271 18.97 -9.52 -14.86
N ALA A 272 18.61 -10.72 -14.39
CA ALA A 272 17.30 -11.29 -14.61
C ALA A 272 16.16 -10.44 -13.96
N PRO A 273 16.20 -10.11 -12.66
CA PRO A 273 15.18 -9.25 -12.05
C PRO A 273 15.12 -7.86 -12.68
N VAL A 274 16.25 -7.25 -13.04
CA VAL A 274 16.26 -5.93 -13.71
C VAL A 274 15.52 -5.99 -15.05
N ILE A 275 15.77 -7.02 -15.85
CA ILE A 275 15.06 -7.24 -17.12
C ILE A 275 13.56 -7.49 -16.84
N GLY A 276 13.22 -8.30 -15.84
CA GLY A 276 11.85 -8.56 -15.44
C GLY A 276 11.09 -7.29 -15.06
N VAL A 277 11.71 -6.40 -14.29
CA VAL A 277 11.11 -5.10 -13.92
C VAL A 277 10.92 -4.21 -15.15
N LEU A 278 11.90 -4.11 -16.04
CA LEU A 278 11.76 -3.33 -17.28
C LEU A 278 10.63 -3.86 -18.17
N TRP A 279 10.50 -5.18 -18.31
CA TRP A 279 9.40 -5.80 -19.04
C TRP A 279 8.05 -5.51 -18.37
N THR A 280 7.99 -5.64 -17.05
CA THR A 280 6.76 -5.35 -16.28
C THR A 280 6.32 -3.91 -16.47
N MET A 281 7.23 -2.94 -16.28
CA MET A 281 6.91 -1.52 -16.41
C MET A 281 6.41 -1.17 -17.81
N GLY A 282 6.94 -1.83 -18.85
CA GLY A 282 6.44 -1.69 -20.21
C GLY A 282 5.05 -2.31 -20.39
N LEU A 283 4.85 -3.54 -19.92
CA LEU A 283 3.58 -4.26 -20.08
C LEU A 283 2.42 -3.61 -19.32
N ILE A 284 2.63 -3.16 -18.08
CA ILE A 284 1.56 -2.46 -17.34
C ILE A 284 1.12 -1.18 -18.05
N ARG A 285 2.04 -0.50 -18.77
CA ARG A 285 1.68 0.65 -19.60
C ARG A 285 0.84 0.26 -20.81
N CYS A 286 1.04 -0.93 -21.43
CA CYS A 286 0.18 -1.41 -22.50
C CYS A 286 -1.28 -1.51 -22.06
N PHE A 287 -1.53 -1.90 -20.81
CA PHE A 287 -2.87 -2.07 -20.24
C PHE A 287 -3.40 -0.85 -19.50
N GLY A 288 -2.71 0.30 -19.51
CA GLY A 288 -3.14 1.52 -18.83
C GLY A 288 -3.14 1.42 -17.30
N LEU A 289 -2.33 0.55 -16.72
CA LEU A 289 -2.21 0.31 -15.26
C LEU A 289 -1.10 1.16 -14.60
N GLN A 290 -0.47 2.08 -15.36
CA GLN A 290 0.69 2.85 -14.88
C GLN A 290 0.36 3.90 -13.82
N ASP A 291 -0.87 4.43 -13.78
CA ASP A 291 -1.25 5.57 -12.93
C ASP A 291 -1.64 5.17 -11.50
N ASN A 292 -1.09 4.06 -11.02
CA ASN A 292 -1.36 3.55 -9.69
C ASN A 292 -0.34 4.11 -8.68
N PRO A 293 -0.78 4.69 -7.55
CA PRO A 293 0.11 5.21 -6.50
C PRO A 293 1.13 4.20 -5.97
N PHE A 294 0.72 2.92 -5.86
CA PHE A 294 1.56 1.84 -5.35
C PHE A 294 2.56 1.31 -6.39
N SER A 295 2.29 1.53 -7.69
CA SER A 295 3.08 0.94 -8.79
C SER A 295 4.43 1.63 -9.00
N HIS A 296 4.64 2.86 -8.52
CA HIS A 296 5.85 3.62 -8.82
C HIS A 296 7.03 3.32 -7.89
N VAL A 297 6.79 3.19 -6.59
CA VAL A 297 7.85 2.95 -5.59
C VAL A 297 7.90 1.49 -5.17
N ILE A 298 6.74 0.95 -4.77
CA ILE A 298 6.67 -0.37 -4.15
C ILE A 298 6.88 -1.48 -5.18
N LEU A 299 6.20 -1.42 -6.33
CA LEU A 299 6.22 -2.49 -7.33
C LEU A 299 7.62 -2.80 -7.89
N PRO A 300 8.44 -1.84 -8.36
CA PRO A 300 9.78 -2.14 -8.88
C PRO A 300 10.70 -2.76 -7.83
N ILE A 301 10.65 -2.27 -6.58
CA ILE A 301 11.46 -2.80 -5.48
C ILE A 301 11.01 -4.23 -5.16
N LEU A 302 9.71 -4.44 -5.01
CA LEU A 302 9.10 -5.74 -4.75
C LEU A 302 9.52 -6.79 -5.79
N LEU A 303 9.31 -6.48 -7.07
CA LEU A 303 9.63 -7.41 -8.16
C LEU A 303 11.13 -7.69 -8.27
N SER A 304 11.95 -6.68 -8.01
CA SER A 304 13.41 -6.86 -7.96
C SER A 304 13.81 -7.82 -6.85
N LEU A 305 13.19 -7.71 -5.68
CA LEU A 305 13.47 -8.57 -4.54
C LEU A 305 13.00 -10.00 -4.78
N VAL A 306 11.77 -10.20 -5.26
CA VAL A 306 11.22 -11.53 -5.58
C VAL A 306 12.04 -12.22 -6.68
N GLY A 307 12.29 -11.54 -7.78
CA GLY A 307 13.08 -12.09 -8.88
C GLY A 307 14.54 -12.36 -8.49
N PHE A 308 15.08 -11.55 -7.57
CA PHE A 308 16.42 -11.78 -7.04
C PHE A 308 16.44 -13.03 -6.12
N ALA A 309 15.40 -13.27 -5.33
CA ALA A 309 15.28 -14.47 -4.50
C ALA A 309 15.30 -15.74 -5.36
N ASP A 310 14.47 -15.83 -6.39
CA ASP A 310 14.49 -16.95 -7.35
C ASP A 310 15.86 -17.12 -8.02
N SER A 311 16.48 -16.02 -8.45
CA SER A 311 17.80 -16.03 -9.05
C SER A 311 18.88 -16.52 -8.09
N VAL A 312 18.80 -16.19 -6.80
CA VAL A 312 19.74 -16.65 -5.75
C VAL A 312 19.62 -18.15 -5.53
N HIS A 313 18.38 -18.67 -5.36
CA HIS A 313 18.16 -20.11 -5.19
C HIS A 313 18.74 -20.90 -6.37
N MET A 314 18.45 -20.49 -7.58
CA MET A 314 18.99 -21.11 -8.80
C MET A 314 20.51 -21.01 -8.88
N MET A 315 21.08 -19.84 -8.59
CA MET A 315 22.52 -19.61 -8.67
C MET A 315 23.30 -20.40 -7.59
N VAL A 316 22.76 -20.54 -6.39
CA VAL A 316 23.38 -21.34 -5.32
C VAL A 316 23.47 -22.81 -5.75
N ASP A 317 22.43 -23.39 -6.36
CA ASP A 317 22.45 -24.77 -6.82
C ASP A 317 23.40 -24.97 -8.01
N ILE A 318 23.39 -24.06 -8.99
CA ILE A 318 24.32 -24.06 -10.13
C ILE A 318 25.78 -24.03 -9.61
N ARG A 319 26.09 -23.13 -8.67
CA ARG A 319 27.45 -23.03 -8.10
C ARG A 319 27.88 -24.26 -7.30
N ARG A 320 26.95 -24.94 -6.65
CA ARG A 320 27.23 -26.25 -6.02
C ARG A 320 27.57 -27.29 -7.05
N GLY A 321 26.85 -27.38 -8.17
CA GLY A 321 27.18 -28.26 -9.28
C GLY A 321 28.57 -27.96 -9.85
N LEU A 322 28.92 -26.67 -10.02
CA LEU A 322 30.25 -26.25 -10.45
C LEU A 322 31.34 -26.61 -9.45
N ALA A 323 31.09 -26.47 -8.14
CA ALA A 323 32.02 -26.88 -7.09
C ALA A 323 32.21 -28.42 -7.02
N ALA A 324 31.20 -29.17 -7.43
CA ALA A 324 31.26 -30.64 -7.58
C ALA A 324 31.95 -31.10 -8.89
N GLY A 325 32.42 -30.15 -9.74
CA GLY A 325 33.18 -30.46 -10.97
C GLY A 325 32.32 -30.59 -12.24
N LEU A 326 31.03 -30.29 -12.18
CA LEU A 326 30.17 -30.27 -13.36
C LEU A 326 30.54 -29.10 -14.28
N THR A 327 30.31 -29.28 -15.58
CA THR A 327 30.41 -28.17 -16.53
C THR A 327 29.31 -27.14 -16.30
N PRO A 328 29.47 -25.87 -16.69
CA PRO A 328 28.44 -24.85 -16.51
C PRO A 328 27.08 -25.24 -17.13
N ARG A 329 27.09 -25.94 -18.26
CA ARG A 329 25.87 -26.44 -18.92
C ARG A 329 25.20 -27.53 -18.09
N GLU A 330 25.95 -28.53 -17.62
CA GLU A 330 25.43 -29.61 -16.76
C GLU A 330 24.94 -29.08 -15.40
N ALA A 331 25.66 -28.16 -14.79
CA ALA A 331 25.27 -27.53 -13.54
C ALA A 331 23.95 -26.75 -13.71
N CYS A 332 23.80 -26.01 -14.82
CA CYS A 332 22.56 -25.29 -15.12
C CYS A 332 21.40 -26.25 -15.42
N HIS A 333 21.65 -27.31 -16.18
CA HIS A 333 20.65 -28.35 -16.49
C HIS A 333 20.12 -28.99 -15.18
N ARG A 334 21.04 -29.34 -14.28
CA ARG A 334 20.70 -29.87 -12.96
C ARG A 334 19.89 -28.84 -12.14
N GLY A 335 20.35 -27.57 -12.05
CA GLY A 335 19.67 -26.51 -11.31
C GLY A 335 18.24 -26.27 -11.79
N LEU A 336 18.03 -26.22 -13.10
CA LEU A 336 16.68 -26.06 -13.67
C LEU A 336 15.81 -27.28 -13.40
N ALA A 337 16.39 -28.50 -13.44
CA ALA A 337 15.63 -29.73 -13.18
C ALA A 337 15.21 -29.87 -11.71
N THR A 338 15.99 -29.36 -10.76
CA THR A 338 15.75 -29.47 -9.31
C THR A 338 15.05 -28.22 -8.75
N VAL A 339 15.61 -27.02 -8.94
CA VAL A 339 15.11 -25.77 -8.35
C VAL A 339 14.06 -25.11 -9.22
N GLY A 340 14.13 -25.29 -10.56
CA GLY A 340 13.19 -24.62 -11.49
C GLY A 340 11.72 -24.97 -11.23
N VAL A 341 11.43 -26.21 -10.77
CA VAL A 341 10.06 -26.60 -10.38
C VAL A 341 9.61 -25.88 -9.13
N ALA A 342 10.50 -25.72 -8.14
CA ALA A 342 10.20 -24.98 -6.93
C ALA A 342 9.96 -23.51 -7.26
N CYS A 343 10.83 -22.85 -8.07
CA CYS A 343 10.63 -21.48 -8.55
C CYS A 343 9.34 -21.29 -9.35
N PHE A 344 8.88 -22.30 -10.08
CA PHE A 344 7.58 -22.25 -10.76
C PHE A 344 6.41 -22.29 -9.78
N LEU A 345 6.50 -23.13 -8.75
CA LEU A 345 5.47 -23.21 -7.70
C LEU A 345 5.43 -21.93 -6.88
N THR A 346 6.59 -21.35 -6.52
CA THR A 346 6.66 -20.07 -5.80
C THR A 346 6.08 -18.95 -6.64
N MET A 347 6.37 -18.89 -7.93
CA MET A 347 5.75 -17.94 -8.87
C MET A 347 4.22 -18.04 -8.85
N ILE A 348 3.66 -19.26 -8.91
CA ILE A 348 2.21 -19.46 -8.89
C ILE A 348 1.62 -19.03 -7.54
N THR A 349 2.20 -19.42 -6.42
CA THR A 349 1.67 -19.06 -5.09
C THR A 349 1.74 -17.56 -4.85
N THR A 350 2.83 -16.92 -5.26
CA THR A 350 3.00 -15.47 -5.16
C THR A 350 2.03 -14.74 -6.08
N ALA A 351 1.87 -15.21 -7.32
CA ALA A 351 0.90 -14.65 -8.26
C ALA A 351 -0.55 -14.77 -7.75
N ILE A 352 -0.92 -15.89 -7.12
CA ILE A 352 -2.24 -16.09 -6.50
C ILE A 352 -2.42 -15.13 -5.32
N GLY A 353 -1.42 -15.01 -4.44
CA GLY A 353 -1.45 -14.03 -3.34
C GLY A 353 -1.70 -12.61 -3.85
N MET A 354 -0.98 -12.20 -4.92
CA MET A 354 -1.17 -10.88 -5.54
C MET A 354 -2.52 -10.76 -6.27
N ALA A 355 -2.97 -11.82 -6.94
CA ALA A 355 -4.25 -11.86 -7.64
C ALA A 355 -5.44 -11.67 -6.69
N SER A 356 -5.32 -12.08 -5.42
CA SER A 356 -6.38 -11.85 -4.44
C SER A 356 -6.68 -10.35 -4.21
N LEU A 357 -5.69 -9.47 -4.41
CA LEU A 357 -5.89 -8.02 -4.37
C LEU A 357 -6.79 -7.52 -5.52
N SER A 358 -6.87 -8.27 -6.63
CA SER A 358 -7.75 -7.90 -7.75
C SER A 358 -9.24 -8.05 -7.43
N LEU A 359 -9.58 -8.74 -6.35
CA LEU A 359 -10.96 -8.86 -5.84
C LEU A 359 -11.39 -7.62 -5.05
N ALA A 360 -10.49 -6.68 -4.78
CA ALA A 360 -10.79 -5.46 -4.06
C ALA A 360 -11.76 -4.56 -4.85
N ARG A 361 -12.68 -3.90 -4.15
CA ARG A 361 -13.59 -2.91 -4.72
C ARG A 361 -12.89 -1.62 -5.11
N HIS A 362 -11.74 -1.33 -4.51
CA HIS A 362 -10.95 -0.13 -4.78
C HIS A 362 -10.10 -0.31 -6.04
N ASP A 363 -10.34 0.51 -7.07
CA ASP A 363 -9.69 0.40 -8.37
C ASP A 363 -8.16 0.40 -8.29
N ALA A 364 -7.56 1.29 -7.48
CA ALA A 364 -6.11 1.35 -7.34
C ALA A 364 -5.51 0.05 -6.76
N VAL A 365 -6.19 -0.60 -5.82
CA VAL A 365 -5.72 -1.88 -5.25
C VAL A 365 -5.87 -3.01 -6.25
N ARG A 366 -6.98 -3.03 -6.99
CA ARG A 366 -7.23 -4.02 -8.05
C ARG A 366 -6.19 -3.93 -9.17
N ASP A 367 -5.93 -2.70 -9.65
CA ASP A 367 -4.95 -2.44 -10.70
C ASP A 367 -3.52 -2.75 -10.22
N PHE A 368 -3.22 -2.51 -8.94
CA PHE A 368 -1.96 -2.92 -8.33
C PHE A 368 -1.82 -4.45 -8.25
N GLY A 369 -2.87 -5.16 -7.87
CA GLY A 369 -2.89 -6.63 -7.86
C GLY A 369 -2.55 -7.21 -9.23
N TRP A 370 -3.19 -6.74 -10.30
CA TRP A 370 -2.88 -7.16 -11.68
C TRP A 370 -1.45 -6.78 -12.10
N SER A 371 -0.97 -5.60 -11.73
CA SER A 371 0.40 -5.18 -12.00
C SER A 371 1.42 -6.11 -11.33
N CYS A 372 1.14 -6.55 -10.11
CA CYS A 372 1.96 -7.51 -9.38
C CYS A 372 1.96 -8.90 -10.05
N VAL A 373 0.79 -9.40 -10.48
CA VAL A 373 0.67 -10.70 -11.19
C VAL A 373 1.49 -10.69 -12.47
N ILE A 374 1.32 -9.66 -13.32
CA ILE A 374 2.12 -9.48 -14.53
C ILE A 374 3.61 -9.43 -14.17
N GLY A 375 3.96 -8.70 -13.13
CA GLY A 375 5.32 -8.52 -12.69
C GLY A 375 6.00 -9.81 -12.22
N VAL A 376 5.34 -10.58 -11.38
CA VAL A 376 5.88 -11.85 -10.88
C VAL A 376 6.07 -12.84 -12.04
N ALA A 377 5.08 -12.97 -12.93
CA ALA A 377 5.15 -13.86 -14.09
C ALA A 377 6.30 -13.46 -15.05
N THR A 378 6.41 -12.19 -15.39
CA THR A 378 7.46 -11.69 -16.30
C THR A 378 8.84 -11.78 -15.69
N THR A 379 8.97 -11.52 -14.40
CA THR A 379 10.24 -11.65 -13.68
C THR A 379 10.70 -13.10 -13.60
N TRP A 380 9.79 -14.03 -13.33
CA TRP A 380 10.09 -15.46 -13.40
C TRP A 380 10.54 -15.89 -14.80
N VAL A 381 9.86 -15.44 -15.87
CA VAL A 381 10.28 -15.71 -17.25
C VAL A 381 11.68 -15.16 -17.51
N ALA A 382 12.00 -13.95 -17.01
CA ALA A 382 13.32 -13.36 -17.13
C ALA A 382 14.40 -14.21 -16.43
N VAL A 383 14.12 -14.73 -15.23
CA VAL A 383 15.03 -15.63 -14.50
C VAL A 383 15.26 -16.92 -15.29
N MET A 384 14.19 -17.57 -15.80
CA MET A 384 14.26 -18.80 -16.56
C MET A 384 14.90 -18.65 -17.94
N ALA A 385 14.97 -17.43 -18.50
CA ALA A 385 15.62 -17.15 -19.76
C ALA A 385 17.09 -16.74 -19.60
N VAL A 386 17.36 -15.81 -18.68
CA VAL A 386 18.69 -15.17 -18.56
C VAL A 386 19.74 -16.13 -17.99
N LEU A 387 19.39 -16.89 -16.94
CA LEU A 387 20.36 -17.80 -16.31
C LEU A 387 20.86 -18.90 -17.23
N PRO A 388 19.99 -19.65 -17.98
CA PRO A 388 20.46 -20.63 -18.96
C PRO A 388 21.33 -20.00 -20.05
N LEU A 389 20.93 -18.83 -20.59
CA LEU A 389 21.72 -18.12 -21.59
C LEU A 389 23.12 -17.76 -21.08
N CYS A 390 23.22 -17.26 -19.84
CA CYS A 390 24.51 -16.95 -19.23
C CYS A 390 25.39 -18.20 -19.05
N CYS A 391 24.80 -19.31 -18.60
CA CYS A 391 25.53 -20.57 -18.39
C CYS A 391 26.10 -21.18 -19.68
N VAL A 392 25.36 -21.06 -20.80
CA VAL A 392 25.79 -21.63 -22.11
C VAL A 392 26.83 -20.76 -22.79
N THR A 393 26.97 -19.48 -22.41
CA THR A 393 27.93 -18.53 -22.96
C THR A 393 29.29 -18.53 -22.24
N ARG A 394 30.20 -17.62 -22.64
CA ARG A 394 31.50 -17.42 -21.97
C ARG A 394 31.36 -17.02 -20.49
N TRP A 395 30.20 -16.46 -20.07
CA TRP A 395 29.91 -16.11 -18.68
C TRP A 395 29.85 -17.34 -17.78
N GLY A 396 29.43 -18.53 -18.28
CA GLY A 396 29.41 -19.76 -17.51
C GLY A 396 30.76 -20.14 -16.91
N ARG A 397 31.88 -19.89 -17.63
CA ARG A 397 33.22 -20.12 -17.07
C ARG A 397 33.60 -19.16 -15.95
N VAL A 398 33.06 -17.94 -15.97
CA VAL A 398 33.31 -16.94 -14.95
C VAL A 398 32.55 -17.24 -13.69
N LEU A 399 31.35 -17.86 -13.80
CA LEU A 399 30.53 -18.29 -12.67
C LEU A 399 31.22 -19.39 -11.83
N ALA A 400 32.08 -20.20 -12.42
CA ALA A 400 32.86 -21.22 -11.73
C ALA A 400 33.92 -20.66 -10.76
N LYS A 401 34.35 -19.41 -10.97
CA LYS A 401 35.38 -18.79 -10.12
C LYS A 401 34.81 -18.57 -8.71
N GLY A 402 35.45 -19.17 -7.72
CA GLY A 402 35.08 -19.07 -6.30
C GLY A 402 33.82 -19.85 -5.91
N ALA A 403 33.36 -20.82 -6.72
CA ALA A 403 32.26 -21.72 -6.35
C ALA A 403 32.63 -22.49 -5.07
N GLY A 404 31.65 -22.66 -4.15
CA GLY A 404 31.87 -23.29 -2.86
C GLY A 404 32.46 -22.37 -1.76
N ARG A 405 32.68 -21.07 -2.05
CA ARG A 405 33.21 -20.09 -1.08
C ARG A 405 32.18 -19.06 -0.62
N GLU A 406 30.93 -19.37 -0.71
CA GLU A 406 29.83 -18.49 -0.24
C GLU A 406 29.98 -18.16 1.24
N ALA A 407 29.67 -16.91 1.63
CA ALA A 407 29.86 -16.41 3.00
C ALA A 407 29.11 -17.21 4.07
N ILE A 408 27.90 -17.68 3.73
CA ILE A 408 27.02 -18.43 4.65
C ILE A 408 27.38 -19.91 4.71
N GLY A 409 28.03 -20.48 3.70
CA GLY A 409 28.42 -21.89 3.70
C GLY A 409 29.24 -22.30 4.92
N GLY A 410 30.11 -21.42 5.41
CA GLY A 410 30.88 -21.63 6.63
C GLY A 410 30.10 -21.58 7.96
N GLN A 411 28.90 -20.99 7.95
CA GLN A 411 28.01 -20.89 9.12
C GLN A 411 26.98 -22.03 9.18
N LEU A 412 26.78 -22.73 8.08
CA LEU A 412 25.79 -23.80 7.96
C LEU A 412 25.89 -24.85 9.08
N PRO A 413 27.09 -25.32 9.50
CA PRO A 413 27.21 -26.27 10.61
C PRO A 413 26.72 -25.71 11.95
N ARG A 414 26.77 -24.38 12.18
CA ARG A 414 26.25 -23.77 13.41
C ARG A 414 24.73 -23.74 13.40
N ILE A 415 24.14 -23.43 12.22
CA ILE A 415 22.70 -23.39 12.04
C ILE A 415 22.11 -24.80 12.11
N GLN A 416 22.79 -25.79 11.53
CA GLN A 416 22.41 -27.22 11.66
C GLN A 416 22.34 -27.66 13.11
N ARG A 417 23.25 -27.22 13.99
CA ARG A 417 23.17 -27.51 15.43
C ARG A 417 21.91 -26.94 16.07
N GLY A 418 21.43 -25.75 15.62
CA GLY A 418 20.16 -25.20 16.06
C GLY A 418 18.98 -26.06 15.66
N ILE A 419 18.99 -26.54 14.41
CA ILE A 419 17.95 -27.47 13.91
C ILE A 419 18.00 -28.81 14.66
N ASP A 420 19.17 -29.35 14.85
CA ASP A 420 19.31 -30.58 15.68
C ASP A 420 18.78 -30.40 17.11
N PHE A 421 18.92 -29.21 17.68
CA PHE A 421 18.32 -28.87 18.96
C PHE A 421 16.78 -28.90 18.91
N THR A 422 16.16 -28.31 17.85
CA THR A 422 14.70 -28.36 17.69
C THR A 422 14.20 -29.77 17.40
N LEU A 423 14.97 -30.56 16.63
CA LEU A 423 14.65 -31.95 16.30
C LEU A 423 14.82 -32.90 17.47
N ARG A 424 15.53 -32.52 18.55
CA ARG A 424 15.58 -33.31 19.77
C ARG A 424 14.26 -33.30 20.55
N ARG A 425 13.47 -32.21 20.44
CA ARG A 425 12.15 -32.07 21.11
C ARG A 425 11.10 -31.55 20.11
N PRO A 426 10.82 -32.24 19.01
CA PRO A 426 10.01 -31.70 17.92
C PRO A 426 8.56 -31.45 18.36
N ARG A 427 8.01 -32.27 19.29
CA ARG A 427 6.65 -32.06 19.81
C ARG A 427 6.51 -30.76 20.59
N VAL A 428 7.53 -30.39 21.40
CA VAL A 428 7.52 -29.13 22.16
C VAL A 428 7.62 -27.93 21.22
N THR A 429 8.54 -27.97 20.27
CA THR A 429 8.70 -26.89 19.28
C THR A 429 7.44 -26.69 18.45
N SER A 430 6.81 -27.78 17.97
CA SER A 430 5.55 -27.74 17.24
C SER A 430 4.41 -27.17 18.10
N ALA A 431 4.28 -27.58 19.36
CA ALA A 431 3.26 -27.07 20.27
C ALA A 431 3.45 -25.56 20.55
N VAL A 432 4.69 -25.12 20.75
CA VAL A 432 5.02 -23.69 20.93
C VAL A 432 4.68 -22.89 19.69
N ALA A 433 5.02 -23.38 18.49
CA ALA A 433 4.69 -22.68 17.23
C ALA A 433 3.18 -22.54 17.04
N ILE A 434 2.41 -23.59 17.26
CA ILE A 434 0.95 -23.59 17.16
C ILE A 434 0.34 -22.66 18.23
N GLY A 435 0.84 -22.75 19.47
CA GLY A 435 0.40 -21.88 20.57
C GLY A 435 0.68 -20.40 20.30
N LEU A 436 1.84 -20.08 19.72
CA LEU A 436 2.21 -18.72 19.36
C LEU A 436 1.35 -18.20 18.20
N LEU A 437 1.05 -19.04 17.19
CA LEU A 437 0.14 -18.69 16.11
C LEU A 437 -1.25 -18.34 16.67
N ALA A 438 -1.78 -19.17 17.58
CA ALA A 438 -3.07 -18.91 18.20
C ALA A 438 -3.06 -17.62 19.05
N ALA A 439 -2.01 -17.41 19.86
CA ALA A 439 -1.88 -16.19 20.67
C ALA A 439 -1.77 -14.92 19.83
N CYS A 440 -0.90 -14.90 18.81
CA CYS A 440 -0.77 -13.77 17.89
C CYS A 440 -2.07 -13.55 17.10
N GLY A 441 -2.74 -14.61 16.65
CA GLY A 441 -4.04 -14.53 15.97
C GLY A 441 -5.12 -13.91 16.85
N LEU A 442 -5.20 -14.28 18.13
CA LEU A 442 -6.14 -13.67 19.09
C LEU A 442 -5.86 -12.18 19.31
N VAL A 443 -4.59 -11.78 19.36
CA VAL A 443 -4.20 -10.36 19.45
C VAL A 443 -4.58 -9.63 18.17
N ALA A 444 -4.34 -10.22 17.01
CA ALA A 444 -4.66 -9.64 15.71
C ALA A 444 -6.15 -9.34 15.52
N LEU A 445 -7.06 -10.06 16.20
CA LEU A 445 -8.50 -9.75 16.19
C LEU A 445 -8.84 -8.37 16.78
N ARG A 446 -7.92 -7.72 17.48
CA ARG A 446 -8.09 -6.36 17.99
C ARG A 446 -7.71 -5.28 16.98
N LEU A 447 -7.19 -5.62 15.81
CA LEU A 447 -6.91 -4.66 14.75
C LEU A 447 -8.20 -4.00 14.28
N GLN A 448 -8.14 -2.67 14.17
CA GLN A 448 -9.27 -1.86 13.69
C GLN A 448 -8.85 -1.12 12.43
N PRO A 449 -9.72 -1.06 11.41
CA PRO A 449 -9.50 -0.27 10.21
C PRO A 449 -9.48 1.22 10.55
N ASP A 450 -8.40 1.93 10.22
CA ASP A 450 -8.32 3.38 10.36
C ASP A 450 -7.57 4.00 9.18
N ASP A 451 -7.91 5.25 8.85
CA ASP A 451 -7.25 6.02 7.81
C ASP A 451 -7.24 7.51 8.16
N ARG A 452 -6.11 8.18 7.88
CA ARG A 452 -5.91 9.62 8.14
C ARG A 452 -5.21 10.26 6.94
N LYS A 453 -5.60 11.49 6.60
CA LYS A 453 -4.91 12.27 5.56
C LYS A 453 -3.44 12.54 5.88
N ALA A 454 -3.15 12.80 7.15
CA ALA A 454 -1.78 13.06 7.61
C ALA A 454 -0.82 11.88 7.36
N THR A 455 -1.32 10.64 7.18
CA THR A 455 -0.46 9.47 6.93
C THR A 455 0.15 9.48 5.52
N ILE A 456 -0.55 10.08 4.56
CA ILE A 456 -0.12 10.13 3.15
C ILE A 456 0.95 11.22 2.94
N LEU A 457 0.99 12.22 3.83
CA LEU A 457 1.90 13.36 3.71
C LEU A 457 3.29 13.05 4.28
N PRO A 458 4.34 13.68 3.71
CA PRO A 458 5.67 13.63 4.29
C PRO A 458 5.68 14.20 5.70
N MET A 459 6.36 13.52 6.63
CA MET A 459 6.42 13.94 8.02
C MET A 459 7.11 15.31 8.17
N GLY A 460 6.43 16.24 8.85
CA GLY A 460 6.94 17.59 9.08
C GLY A 460 6.87 18.51 7.85
N SER A 461 6.17 18.11 6.79
CA SER A 461 5.97 18.97 5.62
C SER A 461 5.16 20.24 5.98
N PRO A 462 5.36 21.35 5.26
CA PRO A 462 4.59 22.58 5.47
C PRO A 462 3.07 22.35 5.41
N ALA A 463 2.61 21.50 4.49
CA ALA A 463 1.19 21.18 4.32
C ALA A 463 0.64 20.36 5.50
N GLN A 464 1.44 19.42 6.06
CA GLN A 464 1.07 18.68 7.27
C GLN A 464 1.00 19.59 8.49
N LEU A 465 2.00 20.49 8.68
CA LEU A 465 2.00 21.45 9.78
C LEU A 465 0.78 22.38 9.74
N ALA A 466 0.40 22.85 8.53
CA ALA A 466 -0.81 23.64 8.33
C ALA A 466 -2.08 22.86 8.70
N LEU A 467 -2.16 21.59 8.30
CA LEU A 467 -3.29 20.71 8.64
C LEU A 467 -3.40 20.53 10.16
N ASP A 468 -2.30 20.22 10.83
CA ASP A 468 -2.26 20.07 12.30
C ASP A 468 -2.66 21.38 13.04
N ARG A 469 -2.32 22.55 12.48
CA ARG A 469 -2.74 23.85 13.04
C ARG A 469 -4.24 24.06 12.89
N LEU A 470 -4.80 23.79 11.70
CA LEU A 470 -6.24 23.91 11.44
C LEU A 470 -7.06 22.96 12.32
N ASP A 471 -6.57 21.75 12.52
CA ASP A 471 -7.22 20.78 13.40
C ASP A 471 -7.33 21.30 14.85
N LYS A 472 -6.27 21.97 15.33
CA LYS A 472 -6.23 22.50 16.71
C LYS A 472 -7.02 23.80 16.87
N THR A 473 -7.08 24.64 15.85
CA THR A 473 -7.57 26.02 15.97
C THR A 473 -8.97 26.25 15.40
N LEU A 474 -9.33 25.55 14.31
CA LEU A 474 -10.62 25.69 13.63
C LEU A 474 -11.49 24.41 13.65
N GLY A 475 -11.04 23.35 14.30
CA GLY A 475 -11.81 22.10 14.35
C GLY A 475 -11.72 21.27 13.07
N GLY A 476 -10.70 21.51 12.22
CA GLY A 476 -10.38 20.72 11.05
C GLY A 476 -10.42 21.47 9.71
N LEU A 477 -9.74 20.90 8.73
CA LEU A 477 -9.79 21.36 7.34
C LEU A 477 -11.05 20.88 6.62
N ASP A 478 -11.49 19.67 6.92
CA ASP A 478 -12.56 19.01 6.21
C ASP A 478 -13.93 19.56 6.61
N VAL A 479 -14.69 19.95 5.59
CA VAL A 479 -16.09 20.38 5.74
C VAL A 479 -16.99 19.24 5.29
N CYS A 480 -17.76 18.70 6.21
CA CYS A 480 -18.82 17.74 5.97
C CYS A 480 -20.18 18.41 6.01
N SER A 481 -21.19 17.74 5.51
CA SER A 481 -22.57 18.23 5.57
C SER A 481 -23.59 17.12 5.86
N ALA A 482 -24.69 17.51 6.49
CA ALA A 482 -25.94 16.78 6.44
C ALA A 482 -26.79 17.45 5.36
N ASP A 483 -26.97 16.74 4.24
CA ASP A 483 -27.76 17.21 3.11
C ASP A 483 -29.20 16.74 3.29
N ILE A 484 -30.13 17.65 3.16
CA ILE A 484 -31.59 17.47 3.32
C ILE A 484 -32.21 17.71 1.95
N GLU A 485 -32.87 16.71 1.40
CA GLU A 485 -33.56 16.79 0.10
C GLU A 485 -35.04 16.39 0.28
N TRP A 486 -35.95 17.05 -0.44
CA TRP A 486 -37.37 16.75 -0.39
C TRP A 486 -37.99 16.65 -1.78
N THR A 487 -38.97 15.78 -1.88
CA THR A 487 -39.70 15.54 -3.14
C THR A 487 -41.14 16.11 -3.10
N ASP A 488 -41.65 16.41 -1.91
CA ASP A 488 -43.02 16.87 -1.71
C ASP A 488 -43.10 18.39 -1.84
N ASP A 489 -43.96 18.88 -2.74
CA ASP A 489 -44.25 20.31 -2.93
C ASP A 489 -45.11 20.89 -1.78
N SER A 490 -45.61 20.07 -0.87
CA SER A 490 -46.39 20.51 0.29
C SER A 490 -45.52 21.06 1.43
N LEU A 491 -44.20 20.84 1.41
CA LEU A 491 -43.30 21.36 2.43
C LEU A 491 -43.11 22.88 2.26
N THR A 492 -43.56 23.60 3.28
CA THR A 492 -43.38 25.05 3.34
C THR A 492 -41.97 25.44 3.81
N PRO A 493 -41.47 26.65 3.49
CA PRO A 493 -40.20 27.12 4.04
C PRO A 493 -40.09 27.04 5.57
N PRO A 494 -41.13 27.33 6.36
CA PRO A 494 -41.16 27.10 7.80
C PRO A 494 -40.92 25.63 8.23
N ASP A 495 -41.49 24.68 7.49
CA ASP A 495 -41.34 23.25 7.81
C ASP A 495 -39.89 22.80 7.56
N VAL A 496 -39.25 23.30 6.48
CA VAL A 496 -37.82 23.06 6.22
C VAL A 496 -36.94 23.67 7.30
N ALA A 497 -37.28 24.85 7.84
CA ALA A 497 -36.58 25.46 8.94
C ALA A 497 -36.63 24.62 10.22
N ASP A 498 -37.75 23.98 10.51
CA ASP A 498 -37.87 23.08 11.65
C ASP A 498 -37.02 21.81 11.46
N ILE A 499 -37.00 21.23 10.26
CA ILE A 499 -36.16 20.09 9.92
C ILE A 499 -34.66 20.45 10.03
N VAL A 500 -34.22 21.57 9.44
CA VAL A 500 -32.84 22.06 9.55
C VAL A 500 -32.43 22.30 11.00
N THR A 501 -33.32 22.86 11.81
CA THR A 501 -33.10 23.09 13.23
C THR A 501 -32.91 21.78 13.99
N ALA A 502 -33.74 20.76 13.69
CA ALA A 502 -33.59 19.44 14.29
C ALA A 502 -32.28 18.78 13.90
N VAL A 503 -31.90 18.84 12.62
CA VAL A 503 -30.64 18.30 12.11
C VAL A 503 -29.42 19.01 12.73
N GLU A 504 -29.44 20.35 12.79
CA GLU A 504 -28.35 21.12 13.41
C GLU A 504 -28.22 20.78 14.90
N THR A 505 -29.31 20.57 15.61
CA THR A 505 -29.31 20.19 17.04
C THR A 505 -28.60 18.83 17.22
N VAL A 506 -28.86 17.87 16.32
CA VAL A 506 -28.19 16.55 16.35
C VAL A 506 -26.70 16.70 16.11
N VAL A 507 -26.29 17.49 15.11
CA VAL A 507 -24.87 17.73 14.81
C VAL A 507 -24.17 18.48 15.94
N ALA A 508 -24.80 19.53 16.48
CA ALA A 508 -24.24 20.34 17.56
C ALA A 508 -24.10 19.58 18.90
N ALA A 509 -24.87 18.50 19.09
CA ALA A 509 -24.76 17.66 20.30
C ALA A 509 -23.51 16.77 20.32
N GLU A 510 -22.81 16.61 19.18
CA GLU A 510 -21.62 15.77 19.09
C GLU A 510 -20.33 16.60 19.23
N PRO A 511 -19.53 16.39 20.29
CA PRO A 511 -18.35 17.21 20.59
C PRO A 511 -17.25 17.15 19.53
N LEU A 512 -17.22 16.07 18.73
CA LEU A 512 -16.22 15.87 17.68
C LEU A 512 -16.57 16.61 16.37
N LEU A 513 -17.81 17.11 16.22
CA LEU A 513 -18.27 17.85 15.06
C LEU A 513 -18.22 19.36 15.37
N GLY A 514 -17.30 20.04 14.68
CA GLY A 514 -17.02 21.46 14.94
C GLY A 514 -17.90 22.41 14.14
N HIS A 515 -18.26 23.53 14.72
CA HIS A 515 -18.82 24.72 14.08
C HIS A 515 -19.95 24.44 13.08
N PRO A 516 -21.09 23.86 13.48
CA PRO A 516 -22.20 23.62 12.58
C PRO A 516 -22.71 24.96 12.03
N LEU A 517 -22.91 25.03 10.70
CA LEU A 517 -23.44 26.19 9.99
C LEU A 517 -24.65 25.77 9.17
N SER A 518 -25.77 26.46 9.38
CA SER A 518 -27.03 26.27 8.68
C SER A 518 -27.76 27.59 8.45
N ILE A 519 -28.87 27.54 7.72
CA ILE A 519 -29.75 28.71 7.56
C ILE A 519 -30.25 29.25 8.91
N ARG A 520 -30.43 28.37 9.91
CA ARG A 520 -30.83 28.80 11.26
C ARG A 520 -29.83 29.81 11.84
N ARG A 521 -28.52 29.48 11.84
CA ARG A 521 -27.49 30.40 12.38
C ARG A 521 -27.40 31.69 11.60
N LEU A 522 -27.65 31.66 10.28
CA LEU A 522 -27.68 32.87 9.47
C LEU A 522 -28.87 33.76 9.89
N ILE A 523 -30.06 33.20 10.03
CA ILE A 523 -31.27 33.91 10.45
C ILE A 523 -31.12 34.46 11.89
N ASP A 524 -30.52 33.69 12.81
CA ASP A 524 -30.28 34.13 14.20
C ASP A 524 -29.34 35.33 14.28
N SER A 525 -28.45 35.49 13.26
CA SER A 525 -27.53 36.65 13.19
C SER A 525 -28.13 37.86 12.48
N LEU A 526 -29.29 37.73 11.85
CA LEU A 526 -30.01 38.86 11.28
C LEU A 526 -30.91 39.54 12.33
N PRO A 527 -31.10 40.88 12.24
CA PRO A 527 -31.97 41.61 13.17
C PRO A 527 -33.41 41.10 13.08
N GLY A 528 -34.05 41.03 14.26
CA GLY A 528 -35.44 40.61 14.42
C GLY A 528 -35.60 39.66 15.62
N GLU A 529 -36.77 39.62 16.20
CA GLU A 529 -37.12 38.75 17.31
C GLU A 529 -38.07 37.66 16.82
N GLY A 530 -38.10 36.52 17.48
CA GLY A 530 -38.96 35.38 17.20
C GLY A 530 -38.25 34.15 16.63
N PRO A 531 -39.01 33.04 16.51
CA PRO A 531 -38.44 31.77 16.05
C PRO A 531 -38.02 31.81 14.59
N VAL A 532 -36.99 31.01 14.24
CA VAL A 532 -36.41 30.90 12.87
C VAL A 532 -37.52 30.61 11.84
N ARG A 533 -38.51 29.83 12.17
CA ARG A 533 -39.66 29.49 11.33
C ARG A 533 -40.41 30.73 10.78
N GLU A 534 -40.56 31.76 11.59
CA GLU A 534 -41.29 32.99 11.21
C GLU A 534 -40.40 33.97 10.46
N ARG A 535 -39.06 33.80 10.53
CA ARG A 535 -38.09 34.71 10.00
C ARG A 535 -37.47 34.23 8.66
N MET A 536 -37.98 33.13 8.07
CA MET A 536 -37.44 32.56 6.84
C MET A 536 -37.41 33.55 5.66
N ALA A 537 -38.35 34.51 5.59
CA ALA A 537 -38.36 35.57 4.57
C ALA A 537 -37.10 36.46 4.63
N LEU A 538 -36.37 36.53 5.77
CA LEU A 538 -35.12 37.29 5.86
C LEU A 538 -33.99 36.68 5.04
N LEU A 539 -34.09 35.40 4.62
CA LEU A 539 -33.11 34.77 3.74
C LEU A 539 -33.08 35.41 2.35
N ASP A 540 -34.15 36.09 1.94
CA ASP A 540 -34.20 36.80 0.64
C ASP A 540 -33.32 38.06 0.67
N LEU A 541 -32.93 38.54 1.85
CA LEU A 541 -31.98 39.64 2.03
C LEU A 541 -30.52 39.21 1.87
N LEU A 542 -30.23 37.91 1.92
CA LEU A 542 -28.87 37.39 1.78
C LEU A 542 -28.47 37.32 0.29
N PRO A 543 -27.14 37.42 0.00
CA PRO A 543 -26.68 37.20 -1.35
C PRO A 543 -27.10 35.83 -1.89
N PRO A 544 -27.66 35.75 -3.11
CA PRO A 544 -28.18 34.52 -3.66
C PRO A 544 -27.22 33.32 -3.59
N PRO A 545 -25.90 33.47 -3.87
CA PRO A 545 -24.99 32.33 -3.77
C PRO A 545 -24.83 31.79 -2.34
N LEU A 546 -24.90 32.66 -1.34
CA LEU A 546 -24.85 32.24 0.07
C LEU A 546 -26.13 31.49 0.47
N LYS A 547 -27.30 32.05 0.13
CA LYS A 547 -28.61 31.41 0.37
C LYS A 547 -28.62 30.04 -0.28
N GLN A 548 -28.35 29.92 -1.57
CA GLN A 548 -28.36 28.67 -2.34
C GLN A 548 -27.36 27.64 -1.81
N SER A 549 -26.27 28.05 -1.18
CA SER A 549 -25.27 27.11 -0.62
C SER A 549 -25.81 26.35 0.58
N LEU A 550 -26.75 26.92 1.35
CA LEU A 550 -27.32 26.34 2.57
C LEU A 550 -28.83 26.01 2.45
N TYR A 551 -29.57 26.73 1.57
CA TYR A 551 -30.97 26.54 1.29
C TYR A 551 -31.29 26.94 -0.14
N ASP A 552 -31.60 25.95 -0.94
CA ASP A 552 -31.99 26.11 -2.35
C ASP A 552 -33.39 25.51 -2.54
N PRO A 553 -34.46 26.35 -2.51
CA PRO A 553 -35.80 25.87 -2.69
C PRO A 553 -36.08 25.37 -4.10
N ASP A 554 -35.41 25.92 -5.14
CA ASP A 554 -35.55 25.50 -6.54
C ASP A 554 -34.99 24.09 -6.75
N ALA A 555 -33.84 23.80 -6.10
CA ALA A 555 -33.25 22.47 -6.07
C ALA A 555 -33.85 21.57 -4.98
N ARG A 556 -34.81 22.04 -4.21
CA ARG A 556 -35.49 21.33 -3.09
C ARG A 556 -34.45 20.74 -2.12
N SER A 557 -33.50 21.55 -1.72
CA SER A 557 -32.41 21.09 -0.85
C SER A 557 -32.02 22.13 0.20
N ALA A 558 -31.64 21.60 1.38
CA ALA A 558 -31.04 22.38 2.44
C ALA A 558 -29.82 21.63 3.00
N ARG A 559 -28.96 22.36 3.68
CA ARG A 559 -27.68 21.79 4.16
C ARG A 559 -27.29 22.34 5.53
N VAL A 560 -26.81 21.43 6.39
CA VAL A 560 -26.11 21.76 7.62
C VAL A 560 -24.67 21.33 7.48
N THR A 561 -23.72 22.28 7.42
CA THR A 561 -22.30 21.99 7.31
C THR A 561 -21.65 21.95 8.68
N PHE A 562 -20.58 21.16 8.82
CA PHE A 562 -19.77 21.06 10.04
C PHE A 562 -18.34 20.68 9.71
N ARG A 563 -17.41 20.97 10.63
CA ARG A 563 -15.99 20.64 10.46
C ARG A 563 -15.62 19.34 11.15
N VAL A 564 -14.66 18.65 10.54
CA VAL A 564 -14.12 17.36 11.02
C VAL A 564 -12.60 17.44 11.02
N GLN A 565 -11.98 17.05 12.14
CA GLN A 565 -10.53 16.95 12.31
C GLN A 565 -10.00 15.65 11.70
N ASP A 566 -8.71 15.60 11.35
CA ASP A 566 -8.06 14.38 10.84
C ASP A 566 -7.64 13.42 11.98
N LYS A 567 -8.61 12.99 12.79
CA LYS A 567 -8.40 12.05 13.91
C LYS A 567 -8.52 10.56 13.55
N GLY A 568 -8.90 10.27 12.31
CA GLY A 568 -9.08 8.91 11.82
C GLY A 568 -10.52 8.39 11.92
N THR A 569 -10.78 7.38 11.09
CA THR A 569 -12.13 6.80 10.93
C THR A 569 -12.61 6.10 12.19
N VAL A 570 -11.72 5.43 12.94
CA VAL A 570 -12.05 4.73 14.20
C VAL A 570 -12.66 5.67 15.23
N VAL A 571 -12.09 6.87 15.39
CA VAL A 571 -12.55 7.87 16.37
C VAL A 571 -13.92 8.40 15.98
N TYR A 572 -14.15 8.62 14.69
CA TYR A 572 -15.40 9.20 14.20
C TYR A 572 -16.52 8.17 13.99
N LYS A 573 -16.19 6.88 13.80
CA LYS A 573 -17.20 5.85 13.52
C LYS A 573 -18.37 5.85 14.51
N PRO A 574 -18.19 5.82 15.83
CA PRO A 574 -19.30 5.85 16.77
C PRO A 574 -20.14 7.14 16.68
N THR A 575 -19.49 8.26 16.39
CA THR A 575 -20.17 9.57 16.25
C THR A 575 -21.03 9.60 14.99
N PHE A 576 -20.46 9.19 13.83
CA PHE A 576 -21.20 9.16 12.57
C PHE A 576 -22.35 8.14 12.60
N ASP A 577 -22.14 6.97 13.23
CA ASP A 577 -23.20 5.96 13.42
C ASP A 577 -24.39 6.53 14.24
N ARG A 578 -24.12 7.26 15.34
CA ARG A 578 -25.17 7.91 16.15
C ARG A 578 -25.88 9.01 15.40
N VAL A 579 -25.13 9.88 14.72
CA VAL A 579 -25.68 10.99 13.93
C VAL A 579 -26.57 10.43 12.81
N ASP A 580 -26.07 9.49 12.02
CA ASP A 580 -26.80 8.89 10.90
C ASP A 580 -28.11 8.21 11.38
N ALA A 581 -28.08 7.52 12.52
CA ALA A 581 -29.28 6.93 13.12
C ALA A 581 -30.33 8.00 13.50
N ARG A 582 -29.89 9.10 14.15
CA ARG A 582 -30.81 10.20 14.53
C ARG A 582 -31.33 10.96 13.30
N LEU A 583 -30.52 11.14 12.28
CA LEU A 583 -30.95 11.76 11.03
C LEU A 583 -32.02 10.92 10.32
N ARG A 584 -31.88 9.58 10.33
CA ARG A 584 -32.93 8.67 9.81
C ARG A 584 -34.24 8.76 10.62
N GLU A 585 -34.14 8.93 11.93
CA GLU A 585 -35.33 9.14 12.78
C GLU A 585 -36.09 10.44 12.43
N ILE A 586 -35.31 11.52 12.12
CA ILE A 586 -35.88 12.79 11.66
C ILE A 586 -36.56 12.60 10.30
N ALA A 587 -35.85 11.97 9.34
CA ALA A 587 -36.37 11.71 8.01
C ALA A 587 -37.68 10.86 8.07
N ALA A 588 -37.74 9.85 8.92
CA ALA A 588 -38.92 8.98 9.09
C ALA A 588 -40.17 9.74 9.60
N ARG A 589 -40.00 10.87 10.28
CA ARG A 589 -41.08 11.72 10.74
C ARG A 589 -41.64 12.66 9.67
N HIS A 590 -40.90 12.85 8.56
CA HIS A 590 -41.21 13.76 7.47
C HIS A 590 -41.25 12.98 6.13
N PRO A 591 -42.42 12.42 5.75
CA PRO A 591 -42.54 11.70 4.48
C PRO A 591 -42.09 12.53 3.29
N GLY A 592 -41.34 11.94 2.39
CA GLY A 592 -40.79 12.66 1.22
C GLY A 592 -39.48 13.44 1.49
N VAL A 593 -38.95 13.41 2.73
CA VAL A 593 -37.66 14.01 3.07
C VAL A 593 -36.58 12.94 3.18
N THR A 594 -35.46 13.15 2.55
CA THR A 594 -34.24 12.34 2.69
C THR A 594 -33.15 13.16 3.33
N ILE A 595 -32.47 12.59 4.31
CA ILE A 595 -31.35 13.25 5.00
C ILE A 595 -30.13 12.32 4.94
N GLY A 596 -29.02 12.82 4.40
CA GLY A 596 -27.80 12.04 4.26
C GLY A 596 -26.55 12.83 4.65
N LEU A 597 -25.59 12.14 5.26
CA LEU A 597 -24.27 12.72 5.52
C LEU A 597 -23.41 12.67 4.24
N SER A 598 -22.66 13.74 3.96
CA SER A 598 -21.73 13.85 2.86
C SER A 598 -20.42 14.56 3.24
N GLY A 599 -19.38 14.33 2.45
CA GLY A 599 -18.04 14.85 2.69
C GLY A 599 -16.98 13.75 2.67
N GLU A 600 -15.70 14.10 2.54
CA GLU A 600 -14.63 13.11 2.43
C GLU A 600 -14.49 12.22 3.68
N PRO A 601 -14.51 12.73 4.93
CA PRO A 601 -14.53 11.90 6.13
C PRO A 601 -15.72 10.94 6.20
N ILE A 602 -16.88 11.32 5.68
CA ILE A 602 -18.07 10.49 5.62
C ILE A 602 -17.91 9.36 4.62
N TRP A 603 -17.32 9.67 3.42
CA TRP A 603 -16.98 8.64 2.45
C TRP A 603 -15.99 7.62 3.03
N ARG A 604 -14.94 8.08 3.74
CA ARG A 604 -14.00 7.19 4.41
C ARG A 604 -14.68 6.29 5.44
N TRP A 605 -15.58 6.82 6.24
CA TRP A 605 -16.35 6.04 7.21
C TRP A 605 -17.22 4.97 6.54
N ARG A 606 -17.91 5.30 5.43
CA ARG A 606 -18.82 4.36 4.75
C ARG A 606 -18.10 3.35 3.88
N ASP A 607 -17.20 3.84 3.02
CA ASP A 607 -16.67 3.01 1.94
C ASP A 607 -15.29 2.44 2.28
N LEU A 608 -14.39 3.22 2.86
CA LEU A 608 -13.04 2.77 3.15
C LEU A 608 -13.00 1.66 4.21
N TYR A 609 -13.83 1.75 5.24
CA TYR A 609 -13.97 0.67 6.22
C TYR A 609 -14.31 -0.66 5.54
N HIS A 610 -15.27 -0.64 4.62
CA HIS A 610 -15.66 -1.84 3.87
C HIS A 610 -14.54 -2.31 2.94
N VAL A 611 -13.83 -1.39 2.29
CA VAL A 611 -12.66 -1.72 1.45
C VAL A 611 -11.59 -2.45 2.24
N VAL A 612 -11.20 -1.93 3.41
CA VAL A 612 -10.19 -2.56 4.26
C VAL A 612 -10.65 -3.93 4.76
N MET A 613 -11.93 -4.07 5.14
CA MET A 613 -12.48 -5.36 5.56
C MET A 613 -12.57 -6.37 4.42
N ASP A 614 -12.92 -5.94 3.22
CA ASP A 614 -12.93 -6.81 2.04
C ASP A 614 -11.52 -7.27 1.69
N LEU A 615 -10.50 -6.39 1.80
CA LEU A 615 -9.09 -6.74 1.64
C LEU A 615 -8.61 -7.73 2.71
N ALA A 616 -8.99 -7.53 3.96
CA ALA A 616 -8.66 -8.48 5.04
C ALA A 616 -9.28 -9.86 4.80
N ARG A 617 -10.50 -9.92 4.23
CA ARG A 617 -11.11 -11.19 3.79
C ARG A 617 -10.37 -11.78 2.59
N SER A 618 -9.93 -10.96 1.63
CA SER A 618 -9.17 -11.44 0.48
C SER A 618 -7.82 -12.05 0.89
N LEU A 619 -7.18 -11.52 1.95
CA LEU A 619 -5.99 -12.13 2.54
C LEU A 619 -6.30 -13.55 3.08
N GLY A 620 -7.47 -13.74 3.71
CA GLY A 620 -7.92 -15.06 4.16
C GLY A 620 -8.17 -16.03 3.00
N THR A 621 -8.80 -15.57 1.92
CA THR A 621 -9.01 -16.41 0.71
C THR A 621 -7.70 -16.75 0.04
N ALA A 622 -6.77 -15.80 -0.09
CA ALA A 622 -5.42 -16.05 -0.61
C ALA A 622 -4.68 -17.14 0.17
N ALA A 623 -4.77 -17.12 1.51
CA ALA A 623 -4.17 -18.14 2.35
C ALA A 623 -4.74 -19.54 2.07
N ILE A 624 -6.05 -19.66 1.85
CA ILE A 624 -6.74 -20.91 1.50
C ILE A 624 -6.32 -21.39 0.10
N GLU A 625 -6.26 -20.49 -0.87
CA GLU A 625 -5.86 -20.81 -2.25
C GLU A 625 -4.41 -21.28 -2.31
N ILE A 626 -3.49 -20.61 -1.62
CA ILE A 626 -2.08 -21.00 -1.50
C ILE A 626 -1.98 -22.39 -0.86
N LEU A 627 -2.73 -22.65 0.22
CA LEU A 627 -2.81 -23.95 0.84
C LEU A 627 -3.26 -25.02 -0.15
N ALA A 628 -4.33 -24.74 -0.94
CA ALA A 628 -4.83 -25.66 -1.96
C ALA A 628 -3.76 -25.96 -3.02
N VAL A 629 -3.04 -24.95 -3.49
CA VAL A 629 -1.92 -25.14 -4.43
C VAL A 629 -0.84 -26.03 -3.83
N MET A 630 -0.47 -25.81 -2.57
CA MET A 630 0.53 -26.65 -1.89
C MET A 630 0.05 -28.10 -1.73
N VAL A 631 -1.22 -28.33 -1.37
CA VAL A 631 -1.81 -29.66 -1.31
C VAL A 631 -1.74 -30.37 -2.64
N VAL A 632 -2.09 -29.68 -3.74
CA VAL A 632 -2.04 -30.21 -5.11
C VAL A 632 -0.60 -30.47 -5.55
N ALA A 633 0.29 -29.51 -5.38
CA ALA A 633 1.70 -29.60 -5.77
C ALA A 633 2.43 -30.74 -5.07
N PHE A 634 2.23 -30.86 -3.77
CA PHE A 634 2.83 -31.93 -2.98
C PHE A 634 1.98 -33.22 -2.96
N ARG A 635 0.80 -33.25 -3.58
CA ARG A 635 -0.14 -34.40 -3.54
C ARG A 635 -0.31 -34.95 -2.12
N SER A 636 -0.34 -34.08 -1.13
CA SER A 636 -0.39 -34.42 0.28
C SER A 636 -1.12 -33.37 1.09
N LEU A 637 -2.32 -33.68 1.57
CA LEU A 637 -3.05 -32.82 2.49
C LEU A 637 -2.27 -32.55 3.79
N ARG A 638 -1.50 -33.52 4.25
CA ARG A 638 -0.69 -33.39 5.49
C ARG A 638 0.40 -32.33 5.33
N LEU A 639 1.17 -32.39 4.24
CA LEU A 639 2.22 -31.41 3.98
C LEU A 639 1.65 -30.02 3.77
N GLY A 640 0.50 -29.89 3.09
CA GLY A 640 -0.20 -28.61 2.99
C GLY A 640 -0.61 -28.06 4.35
N LEU A 641 -1.20 -28.89 5.23
CA LEU A 641 -1.60 -28.47 6.59
C LEU A 641 -0.39 -28.12 7.47
N ILE A 642 0.72 -28.86 7.36
CA ILE A 642 1.97 -28.56 8.06
C ILE A 642 2.48 -27.17 7.67
N ALA A 643 2.37 -26.80 6.40
CA ALA A 643 2.82 -25.51 5.88
C ALA A 643 2.00 -24.31 6.37
N ILE A 644 0.78 -24.52 6.92
CA ILE A 644 -0.05 -23.43 7.44
C ILE A 644 0.69 -22.68 8.56
N VAL A 645 1.29 -23.41 9.50
CA VAL A 645 1.87 -22.79 10.71
C VAL A 645 3.04 -21.88 10.36
N PRO A 646 4.08 -22.31 9.61
CA PRO A 646 5.22 -21.46 9.28
C PRO A 646 4.83 -20.26 8.41
N ASN A 647 3.77 -20.36 7.60
CA ASN A 647 3.35 -19.28 6.71
C ASN A 647 2.37 -18.29 7.37
N MET A 648 1.50 -18.76 8.27
CA MET A 648 0.54 -17.89 8.96
C MET A 648 1.10 -17.25 10.22
N LEU A 649 2.04 -17.88 10.92
CA LEU A 649 2.63 -17.33 12.13
C LEU A 649 3.33 -15.99 11.90
N PRO A 650 4.13 -15.78 10.82
CA PRO A 650 4.73 -14.49 10.54
C PRO A 650 3.72 -13.36 10.36
N LEU A 651 2.62 -13.63 9.63
CA LEU A 651 1.56 -12.65 9.40
C LEU A 651 0.79 -12.33 10.69
N ALA A 652 0.43 -13.37 11.46
CA ALA A 652 -0.23 -13.18 12.75
C ALA A 652 0.64 -12.41 13.74
N ALA A 653 1.96 -12.65 13.72
CA ALA A 653 2.90 -11.92 14.55
C ALA A 653 3.09 -10.46 14.11
N ALA A 654 3.14 -10.20 12.79
CA ALA A 654 3.16 -8.83 12.25
C ALA A 654 1.87 -8.08 12.58
N ALA A 655 0.71 -8.72 12.46
CA ALA A 655 -0.57 -8.15 12.86
C ALA A 655 -0.64 -7.88 14.38
N ALA A 656 -0.15 -8.79 15.21
CA ALA A 656 -0.04 -8.57 16.65
C ALA A 656 0.92 -7.41 16.97
N TRP A 657 2.04 -7.30 16.26
CA TRP A 657 2.97 -6.19 16.39
C TRP A 657 2.29 -4.84 16.06
N MET A 658 1.44 -4.77 15.01
CA MET A 658 0.65 -3.57 14.70
C MET A 658 -0.24 -3.17 15.89
N VAL A 659 -0.91 -4.14 16.54
CA VAL A 659 -1.74 -3.85 17.73
C VAL A 659 -0.89 -3.28 18.87
N PHE A 660 0.29 -3.85 19.17
CA PHE A 660 1.16 -3.37 20.24
C PHE A 660 1.77 -2.00 19.96
N THR A 661 2.00 -1.66 18.69
CA THR A 661 2.56 -0.37 18.28
C THR A 661 1.48 0.69 17.99
N GLY A 662 0.19 0.32 18.08
CA GLY A 662 -0.93 1.21 17.80
C GLY A 662 -1.03 1.59 16.31
N GLN A 663 -0.49 0.75 15.41
CA GLN A 663 -0.64 0.95 13.98
C GLN A 663 -2.02 0.46 13.52
N PRO A 664 -2.77 1.27 12.75
CA PRO A 664 -4.07 0.86 12.27
C PRO A 664 -3.95 -0.15 11.12
N LEU A 665 -5.07 -0.84 10.86
CA LEU A 665 -5.24 -1.62 9.65
C LEU A 665 -5.74 -0.69 8.54
N ASP A 666 -4.86 -0.32 7.61
CA ASP A 666 -5.16 0.50 6.44
C ASP A 666 -4.96 -0.30 5.13
N ILE A 667 -5.22 0.33 4.00
CA ILE A 667 -5.05 -0.32 2.68
C ILE A 667 -3.60 -0.78 2.48
N VAL A 668 -2.63 0.04 2.90
CA VAL A 668 -1.20 -0.24 2.70
C VAL A 668 -0.75 -1.43 3.52
N SER A 669 -1.18 -1.52 4.78
CA SER A 669 -0.83 -2.62 5.67
C SER A 669 -1.43 -3.95 5.20
N VAL A 670 -2.68 -3.96 4.72
CA VAL A 670 -3.28 -5.19 4.16
C VAL A 670 -2.57 -5.60 2.87
N CYS A 671 -2.26 -4.66 1.97
CA CYS A 671 -1.46 -4.96 0.78
C CYS A 671 -0.08 -5.54 1.16
N ALA A 672 0.59 -4.95 2.17
CA ALA A 672 1.88 -5.43 2.65
C ALA A 672 1.79 -6.87 3.19
N LEU A 673 0.80 -7.17 4.03
CA LEU A 673 0.60 -8.51 4.58
C LEU A 673 0.27 -9.54 3.49
N THR A 674 -0.55 -9.17 2.49
CA THR A 674 -0.88 -10.04 1.35
C THR A 674 0.34 -10.37 0.50
N ILE A 675 1.17 -9.37 0.22
CA ILE A 675 2.44 -9.52 -0.49
C ILE A 675 3.40 -10.40 0.30
N CYS A 676 3.55 -10.12 1.59
CA CYS A 676 4.42 -10.88 2.48
C CYS A 676 3.97 -12.34 2.61
N LEU A 677 2.67 -12.63 2.54
CA LEU A 677 2.16 -14.00 2.48
C LEU A 677 2.70 -14.73 1.24
N GLY A 678 2.60 -14.10 0.06
CA GLY A 678 3.11 -14.69 -1.19
C GLY A 678 4.60 -14.98 -1.13
N ILE A 679 5.41 -14.08 -0.53
CA ILE A 679 6.87 -14.22 -0.45
C ILE A 679 7.28 -15.21 0.66
N ALA A 680 6.60 -15.21 1.80
CA ALA A 680 6.96 -16.08 2.92
C ALA A 680 6.82 -17.59 2.60
N VAL A 681 5.91 -17.92 1.68
CA VAL A 681 5.68 -19.30 1.24
C VAL A 681 6.85 -19.87 0.42
N ASP A 682 7.67 -19.01 -0.20
CA ASP A 682 8.75 -19.42 -1.11
C ASP A 682 9.76 -20.37 -0.42
N ASP A 683 10.27 -19.99 0.72
CA ASP A 683 11.24 -20.78 1.47
C ASP A 683 10.63 -22.12 1.93
N THR A 684 9.37 -22.12 2.38
CA THR A 684 8.62 -23.35 2.72
C THR A 684 8.51 -24.29 1.52
N ILE A 685 8.22 -23.78 0.30
CA ILE A 685 8.10 -24.58 -0.93
C ILE A 685 9.46 -25.18 -1.29
N HIS A 686 10.52 -24.40 -1.27
CA HIS A 686 11.87 -24.89 -1.55
C HIS A 686 12.30 -25.99 -0.59
N PHE A 687 12.06 -25.83 0.72
CA PHE A 687 12.37 -26.84 1.71
C PHE A 687 11.54 -28.11 1.52
N LEU A 688 10.21 -28.02 1.38
CA LEU A 688 9.34 -29.17 1.24
C LEU A 688 9.56 -29.91 -0.09
N SER A 689 9.87 -29.18 -1.17
CA SER A 689 10.22 -29.77 -2.48
C SER A 689 11.49 -30.63 -2.34
N ARG A 690 12.51 -30.10 -1.68
CA ARG A 690 13.76 -30.85 -1.45
C ARG A 690 13.54 -32.01 -0.49
N TYR A 691 12.83 -31.82 0.62
CA TYR A 691 12.47 -32.88 1.55
C TYR A 691 11.78 -34.06 0.84
N ARG A 692 10.80 -33.79 -0.02
CA ARG A 692 10.14 -34.82 -0.80
C ARG A 692 11.06 -35.52 -1.79
N PHE A 693 11.97 -34.81 -2.37
CA PHE A 693 12.99 -35.38 -3.27
C PHE A 693 13.88 -36.39 -2.51
N GLU A 694 14.33 -36.04 -1.30
CA GLU A 694 15.13 -36.95 -0.45
C GLU A 694 14.33 -38.18 0.01
N MET A 695 13.08 -37.98 0.42
CA MET A 695 12.18 -39.08 0.80
C MET A 695 11.93 -40.03 -0.38
N ALA A 696 11.84 -39.53 -1.60
CA ALA A 696 11.65 -40.34 -2.82
C ALA A 696 12.89 -41.23 -3.12
N GLN A 697 14.06 -40.84 -2.62
CA GLN A 697 15.29 -41.65 -2.70
C GLN A 697 15.38 -42.75 -1.60
N GLY A 698 14.37 -42.85 -0.74
CA GLY A 698 14.36 -43.86 0.36
C GLY A 698 15.15 -43.42 1.59
N ILE A 699 15.55 -42.15 1.72
CA ILE A 699 16.26 -41.63 2.87
C ILE A 699 15.29 -41.52 4.04
N PRO A 700 15.69 -42.00 5.25
CA PRO A 700 14.86 -41.91 6.45
C PRO A 700 14.46 -40.46 6.76
N ARG A 701 13.21 -40.24 7.23
CA ARG A 701 12.62 -38.90 7.43
C ARG A 701 13.51 -37.92 8.15
N MET A 702 14.12 -38.29 9.26
CA MET A 702 14.96 -37.37 10.04
C MET A 702 16.21 -36.94 9.26
N ASP A 703 16.79 -37.86 8.50
CA ASP A 703 17.95 -37.56 7.66
C ASP A 703 17.57 -36.81 6.42
N ALA A 704 16.40 -37.08 5.82
CA ALA A 704 15.83 -36.32 4.73
C ALA A 704 15.57 -34.85 5.11
N ILE A 705 15.08 -34.59 6.36
CA ILE A 705 14.94 -33.22 6.89
C ILE A 705 16.30 -32.52 6.98
N ARG A 706 17.30 -33.17 7.54
CA ARG A 706 18.67 -32.63 7.67
C ARG A 706 19.31 -32.35 6.32
N GLN A 707 19.13 -33.28 5.38
CA GLN A 707 19.72 -33.18 4.04
C GLN A 707 19.04 -32.11 3.22
N ALA A 708 17.71 -32.02 3.27
CA ALA A 708 16.95 -30.95 2.63
C ALA A 708 17.43 -29.57 3.12
N PHE A 709 17.61 -29.44 4.44
CA PHE A 709 18.13 -28.19 4.99
C PHE A 709 19.58 -27.88 4.57
N ALA A 710 20.46 -28.86 4.55
CA ALA A 710 21.85 -28.68 4.10
C ALA A 710 21.93 -28.21 2.65
N GLU A 711 20.97 -28.62 1.83
CA GLU A 711 20.89 -28.27 0.42
C GLU A 711 20.21 -26.91 0.16
N VAL A 712 19.15 -26.57 0.86
CA VAL A 712 18.34 -25.35 0.56
C VAL A 712 18.62 -24.22 1.57
N GLY A 713 19.02 -24.53 2.80
CA GLY A 713 19.11 -23.55 3.88
C GLY A 713 20.08 -22.39 3.62
N THR A 714 21.14 -22.60 2.83
CA THR A 714 22.02 -21.47 2.41
C THR A 714 21.27 -20.47 1.54
N GLY A 715 20.49 -20.98 0.57
CA GLY A 715 19.64 -20.15 -0.30
C GLY A 715 18.62 -19.36 0.51
N MET A 716 17.85 -20.04 1.37
CA MET A 716 16.82 -19.42 2.22
C MET A 716 17.36 -18.28 3.08
N ILE A 717 18.49 -18.47 3.74
CA ILE A 717 19.10 -17.43 4.57
C ILE A 717 19.61 -16.26 3.71
N MET A 718 20.21 -16.55 2.57
CA MET A 718 20.71 -15.50 1.66
C MET A 718 19.57 -14.66 1.10
N THR A 719 18.50 -15.29 0.65
CA THR A 719 17.33 -14.60 0.09
C THR A 719 16.64 -13.74 1.13
N THR A 720 16.39 -14.29 2.33
CA THR A 720 15.73 -13.52 3.40
C THR A 720 16.58 -12.34 3.86
N ILE A 721 17.91 -12.50 4.01
CA ILE A 721 18.78 -11.36 4.34
C ILE A 721 18.67 -10.26 3.28
N VAL A 722 18.69 -10.62 1.98
CA VAL A 722 18.58 -9.65 0.90
C VAL A 722 17.20 -8.97 0.90
N LEU A 723 16.13 -9.75 1.10
CA LEU A 723 14.77 -9.24 1.20
C LEU A 723 14.62 -8.26 2.37
N VAL A 724 15.05 -8.64 3.57
CA VAL A 724 14.98 -7.79 4.79
C VAL A 724 15.77 -6.50 4.60
N VAL A 725 16.99 -6.58 4.06
CA VAL A 725 17.85 -5.41 3.81
C VAL A 725 17.24 -4.54 2.71
N GLY A 726 16.68 -5.15 1.63
CA GLY A 726 15.99 -4.43 0.57
C GLY A 726 14.76 -3.67 1.08
N PHE A 727 13.90 -4.31 1.88
CA PHE A 727 12.78 -3.62 2.53
C PHE A 727 13.25 -2.55 3.51
N SER A 728 14.34 -2.80 4.25
CA SER A 728 14.89 -1.81 5.20
C SER A 728 15.35 -0.51 4.54
N SER A 729 15.72 -0.53 3.24
CA SER A 729 16.06 0.69 2.51
C SER A 729 14.90 1.68 2.42
N VAL A 730 13.67 1.19 2.41
CA VAL A 730 12.44 2.00 2.33
C VAL A 730 12.05 2.59 3.69
N LEU A 731 12.62 2.10 4.81
CA LEU A 731 12.40 2.70 6.14
C LEU A 731 12.95 4.12 6.27
N ILE A 732 13.84 4.53 5.38
CA ILE A 732 14.42 5.88 5.33
C ILE A 732 13.44 6.89 4.71
N SER A 733 12.35 6.41 4.07
CA SER A 733 11.35 7.27 3.46
C SER A 733 10.76 8.28 4.45
N ASP A 734 10.49 9.49 3.99
CA ASP A 734 9.74 10.51 4.71
C ASP A 734 8.22 10.23 4.70
N ASN A 735 7.76 9.34 3.80
CA ASN A 735 6.36 8.92 3.72
C ASN A 735 6.08 7.80 4.73
N ARG A 736 5.06 8.00 5.56
CA ARG A 736 4.66 7.07 6.61
C ARG A 736 4.17 5.72 6.05
N ASP A 737 3.44 5.75 4.95
CA ASP A 737 2.88 4.55 4.31
C ASP A 737 3.99 3.65 3.77
N HIS A 738 5.01 4.23 3.12
CA HIS A 738 6.18 3.49 2.66
C HIS A 738 6.93 2.84 3.83
N ARG A 739 7.10 3.57 4.93
CA ARG A 739 7.76 3.03 6.14
C ARG A 739 6.95 1.92 6.79
N ALA A 740 5.62 2.06 6.87
CA ALA A 740 4.73 1.03 7.40
C ALA A 740 4.81 -0.25 6.55
N PHE A 741 4.73 -0.12 5.23
CA PHE A 741 4.92 -1.22 4.29
C PHE A 741 6.26 -1.94 4.49
N ALA A 742 7.35 -1.19 4.53
CA ALA A 742 8.70 -1.72 4.71
C ALA A 742 8.87 -2.42 6.06
N MET A 743 8.38 -1.81 7.13
CA MET A 743 8.47 -2.40 8.48
C MET A 743 7.71 -3.71 8.57
N LEU A 744 6.49 -3.78 8.01
CA LEU A 744 5.72 -5.02 7.95
C LEU A 744 6.46 -6.09 7.15
N GLY A 745 7.08 -5.73 6.03
CA GLY A 745 7.93 -6.62 5.24
C GLY A 745 9.10 -7.17 6.05
N VAL A 746 9.87 -6.30 6.71
CA VAL A 746 11.02 -6.67 7.54
C VAL A 746 10.61 -7.61 8.69
N VAL A 747 9.56 -7.26 9.44
CA VAL A 747 9.06 -8.06 10.57
C VAL A 747 8.58 -9.42 10.09
N THR A 748 7.71 -9.44 9.07
CA THR A 748 7.10 -10.68 8.57
C THR A 748 8.15 -11.63 8.01
N LEU A 749 9.06 -11.16 7.14
CA LEU A 749 10.06 -12.01 6.50
C LEU A 749 11.12 -12.49 7.50
N SER A 750 11.50 -11.68 8.49
CA SER A 750 12.41 -12.12 9.55
C SER A 750 11.81 -13.26 10.39
N ILE A 751 10.52 -13.15 10.73
CA ILE A 751 9.81 -14.20 11.47
C ILE A 751 9.58 -15.42 10.57
N ALA A 752 9.29 -15.24 9.27
CA ALA A 752 9.14 -16.34 8.31
C ALA A 752 10.40 -17.20 8.25
N LEU A 753 11.58 -16.57 8.12
CA LEU A 753 12.84 -17.31 8.15
C LEU A 753 13.00 -18.12 9.44
N LEU A 754 12.70 -17.54 10.60
CA LEU A 754 12.78 -18.26 11.87
C LEU A 754 11.81 -19.44 11.93
N CYS A 755 10.61 -19.28 11.36
CA CYS A 755 9.62 -20.33 11.27
C CYS A 755 10.08 -21.47 10.35
N ASP A 756 10.64 -21.13 9.18
CA ASP A 756 11.11 -22.14 8.23
C ASP A 756 12.36 -22.87 8.71
N LEU A 757 13.26 -22.19 9.46
CA LEU A 757 14.43 -22.82 10.04
C LEU A 757 14.13 -23.73 11.24
N PHE A 758 13.19 -23.34 12.11
CA PHE A 758 12.98 -24.00 13.39
C PHE A 758 11.62 -24.69 13.52
N CYS A 759 10.52 -24.04 13.07
CA CYS A 759 9.19 -24.60 13.24
C CYS A 759 8.86 -25.64 12.16
N LEU A 760 9.16 -25.35 10.89
CA LEU A 760 8.85 -26.25 9.78
C LEU A 760 9.50 -27.64 9.91
N PRO A 761 10.81 -27.78 10.19
CA PRO A 761 11.44 -29.08 10.41
C PRO A 761 10.81 -29.88 11.57
N ALA A 762 10.46 -29.20 12.67
CA ALA A 762 9.82 -29.83 13.82
C ALA A 762 8.40 -30.32 13.49
N LEU A 763 7.62 -29.53 12.75
CA LEU A 763 6.27 -29.89 12.32
C LEU A 763 6.28 -31.08 11.36
N VAL A 764 7.20 -31.08 10.39
CA VAL A 764 7.40 -32.22 9.47
C VAL A 764 7.79 -33.49 10.26
N ALA A 765 8.71 -33.36 11.24
CA ALA A 765 9.15 -34.48 12.07
C ALA A 765 8.02 -35.09 12.93
N VAL A 766 7.01 -34.29 13.32
CA VAL A 766 5.90 -34.75 14.18
C VAL A 766 4.72 -35.26 13.34
N PHE A 767 4.32 -34.53 12.31
CA PHE A 767 3.03 -34.74 11.65
C PHE A 767 3.12 -35.48 10.32
N ASP A 768 4.29 -35.52 9.66
CA ASP A 768 4.46 -36.35 8.49
C ASP A 768 4.76 -37.78 8.93
N ARG A 769 4.06 -38.76 8.33
CA ARG A 769 4.24 -40.18 8.65
C ARG A 769 5.14 -40.82 7.61
N ASP A 770 6.08 -41.66 8.06
CA ASP A 770 6.85 -42.54 7.17
C ASP A 770 5.87 -43.40 6.37
N ARG A 771 5.71 -43.12 5.10
CA ARG A 771 5.21 -44.11 4.15
C ARG A 771 6.41 -44.96 3.73
N SER A 772 6.97 -45.70 4.62
CA SER A 772 7.70 -46.91 4.27
C SER A 772 6.65 -47.98 3.93
N GLU A 773 6.06 -47.92 2.72
CA GLU A 773 5.74 -49.17 2.07
C GLU A 773 7.09 -49.89 1.98
N PRO A 774 7.27 -51.05 2.57
CA PRO A 774 8.41 -51.86 2.23
C PRO A 774 8.34 -52.05 0.70
N VAL A 775 9.32 -51.45 -0.01
CA VAL A 775 9.62 -51.97 -1.36
C VAL A 775 9.72 -53.48 -1.14
N GLY A 776 8.70 -54.21 -1.68
CA GLY A 776 8.69 -55.62 -1.52
C GLY A 776 10.05 -56.13 -1.94
N VAL A 777 10.77 -56.66 -0.97
CA VAL A 777 11.97 -57.42 -1.23
C VAL A 777 11.51 -58.50 -2.14
N LEU A 778 11.74 -58.36 -3.41
CA LEU A 778 11.63 -59.47 -4.37
C LEU A 778 12.40 -60.57 -3.67
N PRO A 779 11.76 -61.76 -3.48
CA PRO A 779 12.41 -62.87 -2.82
C PRO A 779 13.75 -63.09 -3.51
N THR A 780 14.83 -62.93 -2.77
CA THR A 780 16.15 -63.25 -3.23
C THR A 780 16.09 -64.62 -3.87
N SER A 781 16.37 -64.67 -5.17
CA SER A 781 16.56 -65.93 -5.87
C SER A 781 17.42 -66.82 -4.98
N PRO A 782 17.05 -68.13 -4.85
CA PRO A 782 17.80 -69.05 -4.00
C PRO A 782 19.26 -69.02 -4.42
N PRO A 783 20.19 -69.14 -3.47
CA PRO A 783 21.64 -69.14 -3.79
C PRO A 783 21.91 -70.23 -4.83
N PRO A 784 22.80 -70.02 -5.80
CA PRO A 784 23.18 -71.05 -6.76
C PRO A 784 23.69 -72.27 -5.98
N PRO A 785 23.37 -73.47 -6.46
CA PRO A 785 23.74 -74.75 -5.77
C PRO A 785 25.26 -74.73 -5.61
N GLU A 786 25.73 -75.07 -4.40
CA GLU A 786 27.12 -75.22 -4.01
C GLU A 786 27.79 -76.16 -5.02
N ALA A 787 28.81 -75.65 -5.74
CA ALA A 787 29.61 -76.46 -6.68
C ALA A 787 30.36 -77.52 -5.86
N ALA A 788 30.08 -78.78 -6.14
CA ALA A 788 30.77 -79.90 -5.56
C ALA A 788 32.29 -79.83 -5.76
N PRO A 789 33.13 -80.21 -4.79
CA PRO A 789 34.56 -80.09 -4.86
C PRO A 789 35.16 -80.94 -6.00
N ILE A 790 35.84 -80.24 -6.93
CA ILE A 790 36.58 -80.92 -8.00
C ILE A 790 37.78 -81.61 -7.36
N ARG A 791 37.71 -82.98 -7.34
CA ARG A 791 38.89 -83.82 -6.98
C ARG A 791 40.01 -83.55 -7.97
N ALA A 792 41.09 -83.04 -7.48
CA ALA A 792 42.33 -82.99 -8.20
C ALA A 792 42.83 -84.38 -8.52
N ARG A 793 42.81 -84.77 -9.80
CA ARG A 793 43.57 -85.96 -10.29
C ARG A 793 44.96 -85.52 -10.64
N SER A 794 45.90 -86.04 -9.85
CA SER A 794 47.34 -86.03 -10.16
C SER A 794 47.58 -86.75 -11.48
N LEU A 795 48.18 -86.12 -12.49
CA LEU A 795 48.92 -86.81 -13.56
C LEU A 795 50.38 -86.42 -13.39
N VAL A 796 51.06 -87.49 -12.88
CA VAL A 796 52.52 -87.63 -12.96
C VAL A 796 52.77 -88.58 -14.24
N GLU A 797 53.78 -88.15 -15.00
CA GLU A 797 54.60 -88.81 -16.01
C GLU A 797 53.96 -89.02 -17.41
N SER A 798 54.47 -88.33 -18.38
CA SER A 798 55.62 -88.73 -19.24
C SER A 798 55.81 -87.57 -20.30
#